data_b86ced0756f6e53f79fdca8c3354d61e
#
_entry.id   b86ced0756f6e53f79fdca8c3354d61e
#
_cell.length_a   1.000
_cell.length_b   1.000
_cell.length_c   1.000
_cell.angle_alpha   90.00
_cell.angle_beta   90.00
_cell.angle_gamma   90.00
#
_symmetry.space_group_name_H-M   'P 1'
#
loop_
_entity.id
_entity.type
_entity.pdbx_description
1 polymer ?
#
loop_
_entity_poly.entity_id
_entity_poly.type
_entity_poly.pdbx_seq_one_letter_code
_entity_poly.pdbx_strand_id
1 'polypeptide(L)'
;MADHFRIIAIRTLQPTLQEGRVIHMEKVQSIQKTIFDKTDWLYFYRGISIDQEHWLVSMTKEALADYSLYDLKDLKVSVSAIVGKNGAGKSSVVDLIIRMINNLSAAALGERFNFAAAEHLHFIEYVYGELCFQIGRTVYILEEKGCNIKIYGYERHRGTGLVFEQQEEVIEVLSGNLDRDTLVPIEKDPKGRNLLRKLFYTLVCNYSLYGFNYRDYMEESTPIERLRAVYGDSEASKLHDEDKVWLKGIFHKNDGYQTPVVLHPMRNDGMLDIAKENELAKERLLSLQFYQDMPGHYPFRTINGNLRIIAFKVTARKWKNFTKEGQKMLEHIGISRTRNVSKNFEQVYEAILKFWAGQYGIDTQQQTPERIDAYDYVVYKTLKIVFNYKKYQPIFNYLSKTDFKIDKLYVKLAPLALDFSHVTKKLRRTLAYLKAPIYNLEARYFNLDELDGTITQRVAELAREKGNRLTALDLLPPPIFDVDLMVSKLPDLNGYFSFSGLSSGERQLAYTISNCMYHLVNLNSSWDDLYKDKDHRAQIKYHYVNVIFDEVELYYHPEMQRQFIHYLMEALASVEFKHLRGLNIILATHSPFILSDIPLSNILRLGSGDMRDEETYGANIIDILGSSFFLNYTIGEEVRLKLQKIANLYKNREVQEARAEFRYNRTDYAKVIGMIGDEYLRDTMRKMYNEMDQMPV
;
A
#
# COMPACT_ATOMS: atom_id res chain seq x y z
N MET A 1 1.73 21.31 17.97
CA MET A 1 0.39 21.15 17.34
C MET A 1 0.33 21.59 15.86
N ALA A 2 1.32 22.27 15.33
CA ALA A 2 1.21 22.80 13.95
C ALA A 2 1.24 21.74 12.84
N ASP A 3 1.77 20.55 13.11
CA ASP A 3 2.06 19.56 12.07
C ASP A 3 1.41 18.17 12.30
N HIS A 4 0.50 18.05 13.28
CA HIS A 4 -0.22 16.79 13.51
C HIS A 4 -1.23 16.49 12.40
N PHE A 5 -1.31 15.22 12.02
CA PHE A 5 -2.32 14.71 11.12
C PHE A 5 -2.92 13.41 11.66
N ARG A 6 -4.26 13.33 11.69
CA ARG A 6 -4.99 12.12 12.05
C ARG A 6 -6.35 12.03 11.37
N ILE A 7 -6.79 10.84 11.04
CA ILE A 7 -8.18 10.54 10.70
C ILE A 7 -8.93 10.32 12.02
N ILE A 8 -9.97 11.10 12.27
CA ILE A 8 -10.68 11.14 13.56
C ILE A 8 -11.84 10.17 13.59
N ALA A 9 -12.71 10.23 12.59
CA ALA A 9 -13.94 9.44 12.54
C ALA A 9 -14.45 9.28 11.11
N ILE A 10 -15.30 8.29 10.92
CA ILE A 10 -16.02 8.04 9.67
C ILE A 10 -17.44 7.61 9.98
N ARG A 11 -18.39 7.93 9.11
CA ARG A 11 -19.74 7.36 9.15
C ARG A 11 -20.31 7.16 7.75
N THR A 12 -21.29 6.29 7.65
CA THR A 12 -22.12 6.17 6.45
C THR A 12 -23.24 7.18 6.50
N LEU A 13 -23.68 7.61 5.34
CA LEU A 13 -24.90 8.39 5.17
C LEU A 13 -25.92 7.56 4.41
N GLN A 14 -27.20 7.79 4.71
CA GLN A 14 -28.29 7.25 3.93
C GLN A 14 -28.73 8.28 2.88
N PRO A 15 -28.99 7.84 1.63
CA PRO A 15 -29.49 8.73 0.61
C PRO A 15 -30.86 9.28 1.02
N THR A 16 -30.98 10.60 1.05
CA THR A 16 -32.28 11.26 1.20
C THR A 16 -32.98 11.37 -0.13
N LEU A 17 -34.27 11.09 -0.17
CA LEU A 17 -35.11 11.29 -1.37
C LEU A 17 -35.07 12.78 -1.77
N GLN A 18 -34.25 13.11 -2.76
CA GLN A 18 -34.31 14.41 -3.42
C GLN A 18 -35.27 14.30 -4.59
N GLU A 19 -36.11 15.30 -4.74
CA GLU A 19 -37.15 15.36 -5.78
C GLU A 19 -36.60 14.98 -7.15
N GLY A 20 -37.15 13.92 -7.74
CA GLY A 20 -36.93 13.53 -9.12
C GLY A 20 -35.82 12.54 -9.43
N ARG A 21 -35.13 11.99 -8.46
CA ARG A 21 -34.05 10.96 -8.70
C ARG A 21 -34.44 9.60 -8.14
N VAL A 22 -34.24 8.56 -8.94
CA VAL A 22 -34.29 7.17 -8.50
C VAL A 22 -33.02 6.88 -7.73
N ILE A 23 -33.14 6.65 -6.42
CA ILE A 23 -31.99 6.24 -5.59
C ILE A 23 -31.94 4.72 -5.60
N HIS A 24 -30.83 4.18 -6.10
CA HIS A 24 -30.57 2.75 -6.09
C HIS A 24 -30.01 2.32 -4.73
N MET A 25 -30.88 2.16 -3.72
CA MET A 25 -30.51 1.76 -2.36
C MET A 25 -29.66 0.49 -2.32
N GLU A 26 -29.95 -0.49 -3.19
CA GLU A 26 -29.19 -1.74 -3.32
C GLU A 26 -27.71 -1.49 -3.66
N LYS A 27 -27.42 -0.50 -4.51
CA LYS A 27 -26.04 -0.11 -4.86
C LYS A 27 -25.34 0.56 -3.69
N VAL A 28 -26.02 1.43 -2.95
CA VAL A 28 -25.47 2.04 -1.74
C VAL A 28 -25.15 0.97 -0.70
N GLN A 29 -26.06 0.01 -0.50
CA GLN A 29 -25.86 -1.09 0.42
C GLN A 29 -24.69 -1.98 0.00
N SER A 30 -24.54 -2.26 -1.30
CA SER A 30 -23.41 -3.03 -1.85
C SER A 30 -22.09 -2.33 -1.59
N ILE A 31 -22.02 -0.99 -1.69
CA ILE A 31 -20.82 -0.20 -1.41
C ILE A 31 -20.50 -0.16 0.09
N GLN A 32 -21.49 0.10 0.93
CA GLN A 32 -21.30 0.23 2.37
C GLN A 32 -21.17 -1.13 3.10
N LYS A 33 -21.64 -2.21 2.47
CA LYS A 33 -21.52 -3.59 2.99
C LYS A 33 -21.99 -3.70 4.46
N THR A 34 -21.16 -4.26 5.32
CA THR A 34 -21.47 -4.52 6.74
C THR A 34 -21.59 -3.25 7.61
N ILE A 35 -21.25 -2.08 7.09
CA ILE A 35 -21.41 -0.80 7.81
C ILE A 35 -22.60 0.02 7.32
N PHE A 36 -23.45 -0.55 6.44
CA PHE A 36 -24.61 0.15 5.86
C PHE A 36 -25.52 0.80 6.89
N ASP A 37 -25.84 0.10 7.98
CA ASP A 37 -26.72 0.60 9.03
C ASP A 37 -26.00 1.44 10.11
N LYS A 38 -24.70 1.68 9.97
CA LYS A 38 -23.89 2.42 10.95
C LYS A 38 -23.83 3.91 10.59
N THR A 39 -24.93 4.60 10.76
CA THR A 39 -25.05 6.05 10.50
C THR A 39 -24.44 6.92 11.60
N ASP A 40 -24.17 6.35 12.76
CA ASP A 40 -23.42 7.03 13.82
C ASP A 40 -21.94 7.13 13.48
N TRP A 41 -21.29 8.14 14.05
CA TRP A 41 -19.85 8.31 13.89
C TRP A 41 -19.05 7.15 14.49
N LEU A 42 -18.21 6.53 13.71
CA LEU A 42 -17.21 5.54 14.10
C LEU A 42 -15.89 6.26 14.40
N TYR A 43 -15.59 6.46 15.67
CA TYR A 43 -14.43 7.22 16.13
C TYR A 43 -13.18 6.34 16.23
N PHE A 44 -12.09 6.79 15.62
CA PHE A 44 -10.75 6.21 15.80
C PHE A 44 -10.10 6.70 17.11
N TYR A 45 -10.56 7.83 17.65
CA TYR A 45 -10.06 8.44 18.87
C TYR A 45 -11.23 8.76 19.81
N ARG A 46 -11.09 8.36 21.08
CA ARG A 46 -12.07 8.70 22.14
C ARG A 46 -11.93 10.15 22.57
N GLY A 47 -12.93 10.64 23.24
CA GLY A 47 -12.94 12.01 23.78
C GLY A 47 -13.14 13.09 22.69
N ILE A 48 -13.62 12.71 21.53
CA ILE A 48 -14.01 13.60 20.45
C ILE A 48 -15.50 13.42 20.16
N SER A 49 -16.21 14.52 20.01
CA SER A 49 -17.63 14.52 19.60
C SER A 49 -17.85 15.50 18.47
N ILE A 50 -18.68 15.11 17.51
CA ILE A 50 -19.04 15.91 16.34
C ILE A 50 -20.52 16.20 16.43
N ASP A 51 -20.86 17.48 16.60
CA ASP A 51 -22.22 18.00 16.63
C ASP A 51 -22.46 18.79 15.34
N GLN A 52 -23.22 18.18 14.42
CA GLN A 52 -23.54 18.82 13.14
C GLN A 52 -24.75 19.75 13.21
N GLU A 53 -25.60 19.62 14.23
CA GLU A 53 -26.71 20.56 14.41
C GLU A 53 -26.19 21.95 14.81
N HIS A 54 -25.15 21.97 15.64
CA HIS A 54 -24.50 23.20 16.08
C HIS A 54 -23.18 23.50 15.37
N TRP A 55 -22.80 22.67 14.39
CA TRP A 55 -21.58 22.83 13.61
C TRP A 55 -20.32 22.93 14.49
N LEU A 56 -20.22 22.05 15.47
CA LEU A 56 -19.12 22.03 16.44
C LEU A 56 -18.41 20.67 16.45
N VAL A 57 -17.10 20.72 16.60
CA VAL A 57 -16.31 19.56 16.96
C VAL A 57 -15.66 19.82 18.32
N SER A 58 -15.95 18.99 19.31
CA SER A 58 -15.42 19.12 20.68
C SER A 58 -14.41 18.03 20.96
N MET A 59 -13.34 18.38 21.70
CA MET A 59 -12.30 17.44 22.11
C MET A 59 -12.02 17.60 23.60
N THR A 60 -11.79 16.48 24.29
CA THR A 60 -11.32 16.52 25.69
C THR A 60 -9.84 16.93 25.75
N LYS A 61 -9.36 17.28 26.95
CA LYS A 61 -7.93 17.60 27.16
C LYS A 61 -7.04 16.40 26.88
N GLU A 62 -7.50 15.22 27.26
CA GLU A 62 -6.81 13.94 27.03
C GLU A 62 -6.71 13.66 25.53
N ALA A 63 -7.80 13.79 24.78
CA ALA A 63 -7.80 13.63 23.32
C ALA A 63 -6.90 14.66 22.59
N LEU A 64 -6.60 15.79 23.22
CA LEU A 64 -5.60 16.74 22.74
C LEU A 64 -4.18 16.41 23.18
N ALA A 65 -3.99 15.73 24.32
CA ALA A 65 -2.68 15.41 24.87
C ALA A 65 -2.06 14.13 24.26
N ASP A 66 -2.88 13.22 23.72
CA ASP A 66 -2.49 11.91 23.17
C ASP A 66 -1.62 11.96 21.90
N TYR A 67 -1.23 13.15 21.47
CA TYR A 67 -0.53 13.34 20.20
C TYR A 67 0.95 12.94 20.21
N SER A 68 1.58 12.71 21.37
CA SER A 68 3.03 12.65 21.45
C SER A 68 3.61 11.25 21.64
N LEU A 69 2.77 10.22 21.82
CA LEU A 69 3.25 8.88 22.18
C LEU A 69 4.21 8.28 21.14
N TYR A 70 3.93 8.52 19.86
CA TYR A 70 4.72 7.98 18.75
C TYR A 70 5.48 9.06 17.97
N ASP A 71 5.47 10.30 18.45
CA ASP A 71 6.14 11.41 17.79
C ASP A 71 7.64 11.18 17.67
N LEU A 72 8.16 11.39 16.49
CA LEU A 72 9.58 11.44 16.20
C LEU A 72 10.06 12.89 16.20
N LYS A 73 11.37 13.10 16.17
CA LYS A 73 11.98 14.44 16.25
C LYS A 73 11.33 15.44 15.29
N ASP A 74 11.20 15.08 14.03
CA ASP A 74 10.76 15.97 12.95
C ASP A 74 9.45 15.51 12.27
N LEU A 75 8.96 14.31 12.60
CA LEU A 75 7.74 13.72 12.05
C LEU A 75 6.73 13.45 13.16
N LYS A 76 5.55 14.04 13.05
CA LYS A 76 4.44 13.79 13.97
C LYS A 76 3.69 12.53 13.55
N VAL A 77 3.55 11.57 14.46
CA VAL A 77 2.97 10.26 14.16
C VAL A 77 1.78 9.97 15.05
N SER A 78 0.64 9.69 14.45
CA SER A 78 -0.58 9.25 15.12
C SER A 78 -0.85 7.79 14.76
N VAL A 79 -1.12 6.94 15.76
CA VAL A 79 -1.40 5.51 15.54
C VAL A 79 -2.77 5.17 16.11
N SER A 80 -3.58 4.47 15.32
CA SER A 80 -4.88 3.96 15.75
C SER A 80 -5.14 2.56 15.20
N ALA A 81 -6.09 1.84 15.79
CA ALA A 81 -6.47 0.52 15.33
C ALA A 81 -7.97 0.37 15.09
N ILE A 82 -8.34 -0.53 14.19
CA ILE A 82 -9.70 -1.01 13.97
C ILE A 82 -9.75 -2.48 14.38
N VAL A 83 -10.60 -2.81 15.34
CA VAL A 83 -10.78 -4.17 15.81
C VAL A 83 -12.25 -4.60 15.83
N GLY A 84 -12.50 -5.88 15.82
CA GLY A 84 -13.84 -6.45 15.85
C GLY A 84 -13.84 -7.91 15.42
N LYS A 85 -14.93 -8.59 15.64
CA LYS A 85 -15.13 -9.97 15.15
C LYS A 85 -15.02 -10.06 13.62
N ASN A 86 -14.83 -11.27 13.13
CA ASN A 86 -14.92 -11.51 11.68
C ASN A 86 -16.31 -11.06 11.19
N GLY A 87 -16.35 -10.33 10.07
CA GLY A 87 -17.59 -9.78 9.52
C GLY A 87 -18.12 -8.52 10.22
N ALA A 88 -17.45 -7.96 11.23
CA ALA A 88 -17.90 -6.74 11.93
C ALA A 88 -17.77 -5.46 11.11
N GLY A 89 -17.09 -5.49 9.95
CA GLY A 89 -16.99 -4.37 9.03
C GLY A 89 -15.64 -3.64 9.03
N LYS A 90 -14.56 -4.24 9.56
CA LYS A 90 -13.21 -3.62 9.53
C LYS A 90 -12.79 -3.23 8.12
N SER A 91 -12.80 -4.20 7.21
CA SER A 91 -12.44 -3.96 5.80
C SER A 91 -13.45 -3.04 5.10
N SER A 92 -14.75 -3.03 5.51
CA SER A 92 -15.75 -2.11 4.95
C SER A 92 -15.47 -0.66 5.33
N VAL A 93 -14.97 -0.41 6.55
CA VAL A 93 -14.50 0.92 6.98
C VAL A 93 -13.31 1.37 6.14
N VAL A 94 -12.30 0.50 5.96
CA VAL A 94 -11.13 0.78 5.13
C VAL A 94 -11.55 1.03 3.67
N ASP A 95 -12.41 0.19 3.13
CA ASP A 95 -12.96 0.31 1.78
C ASP A 95 -13.68 1.66 1.57
N LEU A 96 -14.49 2.11 2.54
CA LEU A 96 -15.18 3.39 2.44
C LEU A 96 -14.19 4.57 2.44
N ILE A 97 -13.17 4.55 3.30
CA ILE A 97 -12.12 5.57 3.30
C ILE A 97 -11.44 5.66 1.92
N ILE A 98 -11.10 4.51 1.34
CA ILE A 98 -10.43 4.46 0.04
C ILE A 98 -11.33 5.02 -1.06
N ARG A 99 -12.61 4.65 -1.08
CA ARG A 99 -13.59 5.16 -2.07
C ARG A 99 -13.75 6.68 -1.98
N MET A 100 -13.90 7.21 -0.77
CA MET A 100 -14.05 8.66 -0.58
C MET A 100 -12.81 9.43 -1.05
N ILE A 101 -11.60 8.93 -0.75
CA ILE A 101 -10.37 9.58 -1.23
C ILE A 101 -10.21 9.45 -2.75
N ASN A 102 -10.59 8.30 -3.33
CA ASN A 102 -10.62 8.13 -4.78
C ASN A 102 -11.58 9.11 -5.46
N ASN A 103 -12.79 9.25 -4.93
CA ASN A 103 -13.81 10.16 -5.48
C ASN A 103 -13.40 11.62 -5.34
N LEU A 104 -12.86 12.00 -4.18
CA LEU A 104 -12.28 13.33 -3.99
C LEU A 104 -11.20 13.62 -5.04
N SER A 105 -10.38 12.62 -5.35
CA SER A 105 -9.33 12.73 -6.37
C SER A 105 -9.91 12.91 -7.77
N ALA A 106 -10.92 12.11 -8.12
CA ALA A 106 -11.59 12.17 -9.42
C ALA A 106 -12.34 13.50 -9.60
N ALA A 107 -12.97 14.00 -8.53
CA ALA A 107 -13.64 15.31 -8.54
C ALA A 107 -12.64 16.46 -8.70
N ALA A 108 -11.47 16.39 -8.01
CA ALA A 108 -10.48 17.46 -8.04
C ALA A 108 -9.60 17.49 -9.28
N LEU A 109 -9.31 16.31 -9.88
CA LEU A 109 -8.37 16.16 -11.02
C LEU A 109 -9.05 15.82 -12.33
N GLY A 110 -10.36 15.51 -12.31
CA GLY A 110 -11.08 14.89 -13.42
C GLY A 110 -10.78 13.39 -13.57
N GLU A 111 -11.71 12.66 -14.17
CA GLU A 111 -11.53 11.25 -14.48
C GLU A 111 -10.44 11.06 -15.54
N ARG A 112 -9.67 9.98 -15.38
CA ARG A 112 -8.59 9.63 -16.28
C ARG A 112 -8.71 8.16 -16.65
N PHE A 113 -8.85 7.91 -17.94
CA PHE A 113 -8.95 6.57 -18.47
C PHE A 113 -7.73 6.28 -19.34
N ASN A 114 -6.69 5.70 -18.78
CA ASN A 114 -5.50 5.30 -19.54
C ASN A 114 -5.11 3.87 -19.17
N PHE A 115 -5.60 2.90 -19.93
CA PHE A 115 -5.40 1.46 -19.67
C PHE A 115 -3.96 0.99 -19.85
N ALA A 116 -3.18 1.70 -20.63
CA ALA A 116 -1.78 1.36 -20.86
C ALA A 116 -0.85 1.88 -19.76
N ALA A 117 -1.29 2.87 -19.00
CA ALA A 117 -0.48 3.56 -18.02
C ALA A 117 -1.12 3.59 -16.63
N ALA A 118 -0.38 4.11 -15.71
CA ALA A 118 -0.71 4.27 -14.32
C ALA A 118 -1.74 5.37 -14.01
N GLU A 119 -2.20 6.10 -14.99
CA GLU A 119 -3.06 7.27 -14.83
C GLU A 119 -4.54 6.91 -14.95
N HIS A 120 -4.98 5.97 -14.12
CA HIS A 120 -6.37 5.52 -14.11
C HIS A 120 -7.04 6.11 -12.88
N LEU A 121 -8.14 6.83 -13.09
CA LEU A 121 -8.91 7.45 -12.03
C LEU A 121 -10.39 7.45 -12.43
N HIS A 122 -11.17 6.65 -11.75
CA HIS A 122 -12.60 6.51 -11.98
C HIS A 122 -13.37 7.05 -10.80
N PHE A 123 -14.44 7.75 -11.06
CA PHE A 123 -15.41 8.17 -10.05
C PHE A 123 -16.39 7.04 -9.74
N ILE A 124 -16.62 6.77 -8.47
CA ILE A 124 -17.54 5.74 -7.98
C ILE A 124 -18.87 6.42 -7.65
N GLU A 125 -19.93 6.08 -8.36
CA GLU A 125 -21.26 6.54 -8.02
C GLU A 125 -21.77 5.87 -6.73
N TYR A 126 -22.77 6.48 -6.09
CA TYR A 126 -23.44 5.92 -4.91
C TYR A 126 -22.59 5.80 -3.63
N VAL A 127 -21.48 6.51 -3.52
CA VAL A 127 -20.76 6.68 -2.25
C VAL A 127 -21.48 7.71 -1.39
N TYR A 128 -21.86 7.30 -0.18
CA TYR A 128 -22.53 8.14 0.80
C TYR A 128 -21.83 7.99 2.14
N GLY A 129 -21.11 9.02 2.57
CA GLY A 129 -20.35 8.97 3.81
C GLY A 129 -19.72 10.30 4.18
N GLU A 130 -19.24 10.38 5.40
CA GLU A 130 -18.46 11.50 5.91
C GLU A 130 -17.17 10.98 6.56
N LEU A 131 -16.07 11.68 6.27
CA LEU A 131 -14.74 11.40 6.83
C LEU A 131 -14.26 12.65 7.57
N CYS A 132 -14.10 12.53 8.89
CA CYS A 132 -13.53 13.57 9.73
C CYS A 132 -12.04 13.34 9.94
N PHE A 133 -11.24 14.38 9.70
CA PHE A 133 -9.79 14.33 9.89
C PHE A 133 -9.25 15.68 10.35
N GLN A 134 -8.09 15.68 10.98
CA GLN A 134 -7.41 16.87 11.46
C GLN A 134 -6.06 17.06 10.79
N ILE A 135 -5.78 18.25 10.34
CA ILE A 135 -4.47 18.69 9.84
C ILE A 135 -4.05 19.93 10.61
N GLY A 136 -3.00 19.81 11.40
CA GLY A 136 -2.54 20.90 12.25
C GLY A 136 -3.60 21.35 13.26
N ARG A 137 -4.06 22.58 13.11
CA ARG A 137 -5.06 23.19 14.01
C ARG A 137 -6.48 23.13 13.48
N THR A 138 -6.67 22.66 12.27
CA THR A 138 -7.97 22.64 11.59
C THR A 138 -8.50 21.21 11.52
N VAL A 139 -9.77 21.03 11.87
CA VAL A 139 -10.52 19.80 11.65
C VAL A 139 -11.32 19.94 10.37
N TYR A 140 -11.34 18.91 9.56
CA TYR A 140 -12.06 18.87 8.29
C TYR A 140 -13.08 17.74 8.30
N ILE A 141 -14.22 17.95 7.68
CA ILE A 141 -15.19 16.90 7.36
C ILE A 141 -15.37 16.88 5.84
N LEU A 142 -14.96 15.78 5.22
CA LEU A 142 -15.26 15.45 3.83
C LEU A 142 -16.61 14.77 3.80
N GLU A 143 -17.60 15.41 3.17
CA GLU A 143 -18.95 14.88 2.95
C GLU A 143 -19.08 14.42 1.50
N GLU A 144 -19.53 13.20 1.29
CA GLU A 144 -19.91 12.65 0.00
C GLU A 144 -21.36 12.17 0.01
N LYS A 145 -22.15 12.70 -0.88
CA LYS A 145 -23.54 12.33 -1.12
C LYS A 145 -23.76 12.06 -2.61
N GLY A 146 -23.32 10.86 -3.05
CA GLY A 146 -23.29 10.51 -4.46
C GLY A 146 -22.38 11.46 -5.25
N CYS A 147 -22.97 12.26 -6.15
CA CYS A 147 -22.23 13.21 -6.98
C CYS A 147 -22.01 14.58 -6.33
N ASN A 148 -22.26 14.73 -5.04
CA ASN A 148 -21.96 15.95 -4.30
C ASN A 148 -20.82 15.71 -3.32
N ILE A 149 -19.73 16.46 -3.46
CA ILE A 149 -18.55 16.37 -2.59
C ILE A 149 -18.27 17.76 -2.02
N LYS A 150 -18.28 17.85 -0.69
CA LYS A 150 -18.00 19.08 0.05
C LYS A 150 -16.98 18.83 1.14
N ILE A 151 -16.20 19.86 1.45
CA ILE A 151 -15.26 19.85 2.58
C ILE A 151 -15.61 21.02 3.48
N TYR A 152 -15.90 20.71 4.74
CA TYR A 152 -16.14 21.67 5.80
C TYR A 152 -14.90 21.82 6.64
N GLY A 153 -14.48 23.05 6.94
CA GLY A 153 -13.35 23.36 7.81
C GLY A 153 -13.84 23.84 9.16
N TYR A 154 -13.23 23.38 10.24
CA TYR A 154 -13.51 23.77 11.61
C TYR A 154 -12.22 24.29 12.26
N GLU A 155 -12.21 25.56 12.66
CA GLU A 155 -11.08 26.16 13.34
C GLU A 155 -11.27 26.17 14.85
N ARG A 156 -10.15 26.08 15.55
CA ARG A 156 -10.12 26.07 17.01
C ARG A 156 -10.56 27.40 17.60
N HIS A 157 -11.61 27.39 18.41
CA HIS A 157 -12.08 28.57 19.15
C HIS A 157 -11.01 29.10 20.13
N ARG A 158 -10.80 30.42 20.15
CA ARG A 158 -9.71 31.05 20.93
C ARG A 158 -9.91 30.98 22.44
N GLY A 159 -11.14 30.76 22.94
CA GLY A 159 -11.46 30.77 24.36
C GLY A 159 -11.09 29.51 25.10
N THR A 160 -11.79 28.39 24.83
CA THR A 160 -11.63 27.13 25.57
C THR A 160 -10.52 26.27 24.99
N GLY A 161 -10.23 26.40 23.70
CA GLY A 161 -9.28 25.60 22.97
C GLY A 161 -9.65 24.09 22.82
N LEU A 162 -10.86 23.72 23.22
CA LEU A 162 -11.40 22.36 23.17
C LEU A 162 -12.54 22.22 22.15
N VAL A 163 -13.01 23.35 21.63
CA VAL A 163 -14.11 23.42 20.64
C VAL A 163 -13.57 23.99 19.34
N PHE A 164 -14.00 23.40 18.23
CA PHE A 164 -13.72 23.84 16.89
C PHE A 164 -15.05 24.23 16.23
N GLU A 165 -15.11 25.42 15.69
CA GLU A 165 -16.28 25.99 15.04
C GLU A 165 -16.10 25.96 13.52
N GLN A 166 -17.20 25.75 12.79
CA GLN A 166 -17.17 25.72 11.34
C GLN A 166 -16.77 27.09 10.78
N GLN A 167 -15.90 27.09 9.77
CA GLN A 167 -15.60 28.27 8.97
C GLN A 167 -16.78 28.59 8.04
N GLU A 168 -16.93 29.86 7.70
CA GLU A 168 -18.00 30.30 6.78
C GLU A 168 -17.80 29.72 5.36
N GLU A 169 -16.55 29.52 4.94
CA GLU A 169 -16.24 29.04 3.59
C GLU A 169 -16.28 27.50 3.54
N VAL A 170 -17.26 26.96 2.82
CA VAL A 170 -17.35 25.54 2.47
C VAL A 170 -16.71 25.33 1.11
N ILE A 171 -15.77 24.37 1.00
CA ILE A 171 -15.16 24.02 -0.27
C ILE A 171 -16.06 23.02 -0.99
N GLU A 172 -16.74 23.48 -2.03
CA GLU A 172 -17.51 22.64 -2.93
C GLU A 172 -16.58 22.08 -4.00
N VAL A 173 -16.33 20.77 -3.96
CA VAL A 173 -15.39 20.09 -4.87
C VAL A 173 -16.14 19.59 -6.11
N LEU A 174 -17.34 19.07 -5.90
CA LEU A 174 -18.23 18.60 -6.94
C LEU A 174 -19.68 18.91 -6.54
N SER A 175 -20.45 19.48 -7.44
CA SER A 175 -21.89 19.69 -7.24
C SER A 175 -22.69 19.32 -8.47
N GLY A 176 -23.77 18.56 -8.28
CA GLY A 176 -24.77 18.28 -9.31
C GLY A 176 -24.64 16.94 -10.02
N ASN A 177 -25.10 16.88 -11.26
CA ASN A 177 -25.11 15.66 -12.07
C ASN A 177 -23.74 15.36 -12.65
N LEU A 178 -23.40 14.07 -12.76
CA LEU A 178 -22.30 13.60 -13.58
C LEU A 178 -22.69 13.74 -15.08
N ASP A 179 -22.76 14.96 -15.57
CA ASP A 179 -22.88 15.19 -16.99
C ASP A 179 -21.55 14.91 -17.67
N ARG A 180 -21.58 14.63 -18.99
CA ARG A 180 -20.41 14.31 -19.80
C ARG A 180 -19.23 15.26 -19.62
N ASP A 181 -19.50 16.49 -19.21
CA ASP A 181 -18.50 17.56 -19.10
C ASP A 181 -17.99 17.81 -17.66
N THR A 182 -18.64 17.24 -16.63
CA THR A 182 -18.34 17.57 -15.22
C THR A 182 -17.07 16.92 -14.69
N LEU A 183 -16.67 15.76 -15.25
CA LEU A 183 -15.46 15.03 -14.86
C LEU A 183 -14.44 14.95 -15.99
N VAL A 184 -14.49 15.89 -16.93
CA VAL A 184 -13.46 15.99 -17.99
C VAL A 184 -12.11 16.32 -17.35
N PRO A 185 -11.03 15.61 -17.70
CA PRO A 185 -9.69 15.89 -17.18
C PRO A 185 -9.31 17.34 -17.48
N ILE A 186 -9.31 18.15 -16.46
CA ILE A 186 -8.78 19.52 -16.56
C ILE A 186 -7.27 19.40 -16.39
N GLU A 187 -6.57 19.08 -17.49
CA GLU A 187 -5.09 18.91 -17.53
C GLU A 187 -4.34 20.13 -16.97
N LYS A 188 -5.01 21.24 -16.77
CA LYS A 188 -4.43 22.54 -16.39
C LYS A 188 -5.09 23.22 -15.19
N ASP A 189 -6.06 22.63 -14.51
CA ASP A 189 -6.66 23.31 -13.36
C ASP A 189 -5.73 23.28 -12.13
N PRO A 190 -5.14 24.42 -11.73
CA PRO A 190 -4.31 24.50 -10.54
C PRO A 190 -5.13 24.39 -9.24
N LYS A 191 -6.47 24.61 -9.26
CA LYS A 191 -7.31 24.63 -8.06
C LYS A 191 -7.41 23.26 -7.41
N GLY A 192 -7.78 22.23 -8.17
CA GLY A 192 -7.91 20.86 -7.65
C GLY A 192 -6.60 20.31 -7.10
N ARG A 193 -5.47 20.56 -7.78
CA ARG A 193 -4.14 20.19 -7.30
C ARG A 193 -3.73 20.95 -6.04
N ASN A 194 -4.07 22.23 -5.94
CA ASN A 194 -3.79 23.03 -4.76
C ASN A 194 -4.64 22.56 -3.57
N LEU A 195 -5.87 22.14 -3.81
CA LEU A 195 -6.72 21.51 -2.80
C LEU A 195 -6.05 20.22 -2.27
N LEU A 196 -5.73 19.28 -3.16
CA LEU A 196 -5.14 17.99 -2.77
C LEU A 196 -3.79 18.16 -2.08
N ARG A 197 -2.98 19.16 -2.45
CA ARG A 197 -1.71 19.47 -1.78
C ARG A 197 -1.90 19.86 -0.30
N LYS A 198 -3.02 20.47 0.05
CA LYS A 198 -3.34 20.85 1.43
C LYS A 198 -3.86 19.68 2.26
N LEU A 199 -4.24 18.58 1.61
CA LEU A 199 -4.76 17.37 2.23
C LEU A 199 -3.63 16.35 2.46
N PHE A 200 -3.92 15.09 2.31
CA PHE A 200 -2.99 14.00 2.61
C PHE A 200 -2.97 12.95 1.50
N TYR A 201 -1.89 12.19 1.45
CA TYR A 201 -1.73 11.01 0.62
C TYR A 201 -2.10 9.77 1.41
N THR A 202 -2.75 8.78 0.80
CA THR A 202 -3.09 7.51 1.47
C THR A 202 -2.35 6.34 0.83
N LEU A 203 -1.61 5.61 1.66
CA LEU A 203 -0.98 4.34 1.33
C LEU A 203 -1.71 3.22 2.04
N VAL A 204 -2.24 2.27 1.30
CA VAL A 204 -2.92 1.08 1.84
C VAL A 204 -2.06 -0.15 1.59
N CYS A 205 -1.71 -0.87 2.66
CA CYS A 205 -0.98 -2.14 2.61
C CYS A 205 -1.92 -3.27 3.02
N ASN A 206 -2.32 -4.13 2.07
CA ASN A 206 -3.15 -5.30 2.32
C ASN A 206 -2.56 -6.53 1.64
N TYR A 207 -2.12 -7.49 2.44
CA TYR A 207 -1.57 -8.77 1.94
C TYR A 207 -2.57 -9.94 1.99
N SER A 208 -3.82 -9.69 2.35
CA SER A 208 -4.87 -10.70 2.30
C SER A 208 -5.06 -11.23 0.87
N LEU A 209 -5.13 -12.53 0.71
CA LEU A 209 -5.34 -13.16 -0.60
C LEU A 209 -6.74 -12.90 -1.16
N TYR A 210 -7.70 -12.63 -0.30
CA TYR A 210 -9.12 -12.49 -0.65
C TYR A 210 -9.59 -11.04 -0.71
N GLY A 211 -8.82 -10.07 -0.18
CA GLY A 211 -9.18 -8.66 -0.19
C GLY A 211 -8.98 -8.02 -1.58
N PHE A 212 -9.75 -7.01 -1.88
CA PHE A 212 -9.61 -6.16 -3.09
C PHE A 212 -9.58 -6.94 -4.41
N ASN A 213 -10.40 -7.98 -4.54
CA ASN A 213 -10.62 -8.63 -5.81
C ASN A 213 -11.60 -7.80 -6.65
N TYR A 214 -11.24 -7.41 -7.88
CA TYR A 214 -12.07 -6.57 -8.72
C TYR A 214 -13.50 -7.14 -8.93
N ARG A 215 -13.67 -8.46 -8.87
CA ARG A 215 -14.98 -9.13 -9.04
C ARG A 215 -15.97 -8.74 -7.93
N ASP A 216 -15.47 -8.46 -6.73
CA ASP A 216 -16.30 -8.02 -5.60
C ASP A 216 -16.76 -6.57 -5.73
N TYR A 217 -16.25 -5.85 -6.75
CA TYR A 217 -16.52 -4.44 -7.04
C TYR A 217 -17.15 -4.23 -8.41
N MET A 218 -17.65 -5.29 -9.06
CA MET A 218 -18.22 -5.21 -10.40
C MET A 218 -19.44 -4.29 -10.49
N GLU A 219 -20.23 -4.18 -9.43
CA GLU A 219 -21.37 -3.27 -9.35
C GLU A 219 -20.96 -1.78 -9.32
N GLU A 220 -19.69 -1.52 -9.01
CA GLU A 220 -19.07 -0.19 -9.00
C GLU A 220 -18.34 0.11 -10.32
N SER A 221 -18.59 -0.68 -11.37
CA SER A 221 -17.99 -0.48 -12.68
C SER A 221 -18.46 0.83 -13.31
N THR A 222 -17.54 1.50 -14.01
CA THR A 222 -17.90 2.69 -14.79
C THR A 222 -18.94 2.34 -15.85
N PRO A 223 -20.05 3.08 -15.94
CA PRO A 223 -21.10 2.83 -16.93
C PRO A 223 -20.55 2.80 -18.36
N ILE A 224 -21.04 1.85 -19.17
CA ILE A 224 -20.53 1.64 -20.55
C ILE A 224 -20.74 2.88 -21.43
N GLU A 225 -21.76 3.68 -21.14
CA GLU A 225 -22.04 4.93 -21.84
C GLU A 225 -20.92 5.96 -21.63
N ARG A 226 -20.39 6.06 -20.40
CA ARG A 226 -19.25 6.93 -20.09
C ARG A 226 -17.98 6.43 -20.77
N LEU A 227 -17.74 5.12 -20.76
CA LEU A 227 -16.60 4.52 -21.45
C LEU A 227 -16.67 4.73 -22.98
N ARG A 228 -17.85 4.59 -23.59
CA ARG A 228 -18.08 4.88 -25.01
C ARG A 228 -17.85 6.34 -25.36
N ALA A 229 -18.28 7.26 -24.51
CA ALA A 229 -18.06 8.69 -24.69
C ALA A 229 -16.55 9.04 -24.74
N VAL A 230 -15.72 8.34 -23.97
CA VAL A 230 -14.28 8.59 -23.88
C VAL A 230 -13.47 7.85 -24.95
N TYR A 231 -13.80 6.58 -25.21
CA TYR A 231 -13.01 5.69 -26.11
C TYR A 231 -13.62 5.48 -27.47
N GLY A 232 -14.89 5.77 -27.67
CA GLY A 232 -15.66 5.33 -28.81
C GLY A 232 -16.12 3.86 -28.69
N ASP A 233 -17.14 3.48 -29.45
CA ASP A 233 -17.79 2.17 -29.38
C ASP A 233 -16.82 0.99 -29.59
N SER A 234 -15.93 1.12 -30.58
CA SER A 234 -14.99 0.05 -30.95
C SER A 234 -13.96 -0.26 -29.88
N GLU A 235 -13.47 0.74 -29.16
CA GLU A 235 -12.45 0.53 -28.12
C GLU A 235 -13.09 0.19 -26.78
N ALA A 236 -14.21 0.80 -26.44
CA ALA A 236 -14.95 0.50 -25.22
C ALA A 236 -15.41 -0.97 -25.15
N SER A 237 -15.78 -1.56 -26.30
CA SER A 237 -16.18 -2.98 -26.38
C SER A 237 -15.04 -3.98 -26.17
N LYS A 238 -13.78 -3.55 -26.27
CA LYS A 238 -12.59 -4.40 -26.07
C LYS A 238 -12.09 -4.40 -24.62
N LEU A 239 -12.67 -3.58 -23.74
CA LEU A 239 -12.22 -3.47 -22.37
C LEU A 239 -12.58 -4.72 -21.58
N HIS A 240 -11.61 -5.24 -20.82
CA HIS A 240 -11.83 -6.28 -19.85
C HIS A 240 -12.64 -5.75 -18.67
N ASP A 241 -13.33 -6.61 -17.95
CA ASP A 241 -14.15 -6.20 -16.79
C ASP A 241 -13.32 -5.52 -15.69
N GLU A 242 -12.09 -5.99 -15.47
CA GLU A 242 -11.14 -5.35 -14.55
C GLU A 242 -10.85 -3.89 -14.92
N ASP A 243 -10.83 -3.56 -16.22
CA ASP A 243 -10.56 -2.20 -16.71
C ASP A 243 -11.69 -1.22 -16.39
N LYS A 244 -12.90 -1.71 -16.18
CA LYS A 244 -14.09 -0.92 -15.90
C LYS A 244 -14.22 -0.57 -14.43
N VAL A 245 -13.50 -1.28 -13.54
CA VAL A 245 -13.55 -1.09 -12.09
C VAL A 245 -12.50 -0.09 -11.63
N TRP A 246 -12.87 0.82 -10.75
CA TRP A 246 -12.02 1.87 -10.19
C TRP A 246 -10.75 1.33 -9.49
N LEU A 247 -10.81 0.15 -8.91
CA LEU A 247 -9.70 -0.52 -8.21
C LEU A 247 -8.41 -0.56 -9.03
N LYS A 248 -8.49 -0.74 -10.34
CA LYS A 248 -7.31 -0.77 -11.21
C LYS A 248 -6.53 0.55 -11.15
N GLY A 249 -7.22 1.65 -10.90
CA GLY A 249 -6.62 2.97 -10.78
C GLY A 249 -5.79 3.18 -9.52
N ILE A 250 -6.12 2.51 -8.43
CA ILE A 250 -5.47 2.70 -7.14
C ILE A 250 -4.34 1.72 -6.82
N PHE A 251 -4.17 0.64 -7.59
CA PHE A 251 -3.00 -0.21 -7.42
C PHE A 251 -1.72 0.55 -7.76
N HIS A 252 -0.66 0.27 -6.99
CA HIS A 252 0.62 0.93 -7.21
C HIS A 252 1.07 0.76 -8.66
N LYS A 253 0.99 1.84 -9.39
CA LYS A 253 1.54 2.05 -10.70
C LYS A 253 2.52 3.21 -10.62
N ASN A 254 3.34 3.32 -11.62
CA ASN A 254 4.35 4.36 -11.70
C ASN A 254 3.75 5.73 -12.11
N ASP A 255 2.75 6.22 -11.39
CA ASP A 255 2.09 7.50 -11.67
C ASP A 255 2.79 8.72 -11.04
N GLY A 256 3.87 8.48 -10.32
CA GLY A 256 4.62 9.55 -9.63
C GLY A 256 3.84 10.16 -8.45
N TYR A 257 2.94 9.41 -7.83
CA TYR A 257 2.12 9.87 -6.70
C TYR A 257 1.17 11.03 -7.05
N GLN A 258 0.65 11.03 -8.26
CA GLN A 258 -0.29 12.07 -8.71
C GLN A 258 -1.70 11.89 -8.14
N THR A 259 -2.15 10.64 -8.00
CA THR A 259 -3.43 10.32 -7.35
C THR A 259 -3.20 10.12 -5.86
N PRO A 260 -4.02 10.71 -4.97
CA PRO A 260 -3.75 10.73 -3.53
C PRO A 260 -4.04 9.42 -2.80
N VAL A 261 -4.17 8.31 -3.51
CA VAL A 261 -4.35 6.98 -2.91
C VAL A 261 -3.62 5.91 -3.71
N VAL A 262 -2.96 4.99 -3.01
CA VAL A 262 -2.36 3.79 -3.60
C VAL A 262 -2.63 2.57 -2.73
N LEU A 263 -2.97 1.46 -3.37
CA LEU A 263 -3.12 0.15 -2.76
C LEU A 263 -1.91 -0.73 -3.12
N HIS A 264 -1.30 -1.31 -2.12
CA HIS A 264 -0.17 -2.21 -2.23
C HIS A 264 -0.45 -3.53 -1.50
N PRO A 265 -0.04 -4.69 -2.00
CA PRO A 265 0.62 -4.96 -3.29
C PRO A 265 -0.33 -4.91 -4.49
N MET A 266 0.26 -4.80 -5.68
CA MET A 266 -0.49 -4.82 -6.94
C MET A 266 -1.12 -6.18 -7.18
N ARG A 267 -2.38 -6.18 -7.66
CA ARG A 267 -3.11 -7.39 -8.07
C ARG A 267 -3.32 -7.39 -9.59
N ASN A 268 -3.24 -8.57 -10.19
CA ASN A 268 -3.58 -8.79 -11.60
C ASN A 268 -4.78 -9.73 -11.65
N ASP A 269 -5.81 -9.40 -12.42
CA ASP A 269 -7.05 -10.17 -12.52
C ASP A 269 -7.64 -10.56 -11.13
N GLY A 270 -7.53 -9.64 -10.16
CA GLY A 270 -7.98 -9.86 -8.80
C GLY A 270 -7.10 -10.76 -7.94
N MET A 271 -6.00 -11.26 -8.46
CA MET A 271 -5.08 -12.16 -7.75
C MET A 271 -3.76 -11.49 -7.40
N LEU A 272 -3.25 -11.79 -6.22
CA LEU A 272 -1.91 -11.40 -5.81
C LEU A 272 -0.89 -12.34 -6.45
N ASP A 273 -0.09 -11.83 -7.38
CA ASP A 273 1.07 -12.54 -7.94
C ASP A 273 2.25 -12.44 -6.95
N ILE A 274 2.35 -13.41 -6.06
CA ILE A 274 3.37 -13.48 -5.02
C ILE A 274 4.79 -13.48 -5.59
N ALA A 275 5.01 -14.14 -6.73
CA ALA A 275 6.33 -14.20 -7.37
C ALA A 275 6.76 -12.82 -7.87
N LYS A 276 5.86 -12.12 -8.54
CA LYS A 276 6.10 -10.77 -9.04
C LYS A 276 6.23 -9.74 -7.92
N GLU A 277 5.41 -9.87 -6.86
CA GLU A 277 5.51 -8.98 -5.70
C GLU A 277 6.84 -9.18 -4.96
N ASN A 278 7.28 -10.41 -4.75
CA ASN A 278 8.59 -10.70 -4.17
C ASN A 278 9.74 -10.10 -5.00
N GLU A 279 9.65 -10.13 -6.34
CA GLU A 279 10.63 -9.47 -7.22
C GLU A 279 10.63 -7.95 -7.00
N LEU A 280 9.44 -7.33 -6.97
CA LEU A 280 9.32 -5.89 -6.75
C LEU A 280 9.78 -5.48 -5.35
N ALA A 281 9.43 -6.24 -4.32
CA ALA A 281 9.85 -5.98 -2.94
C ALA A 281 11.36 -6.08 -2.78
N LYS A 282 12.00 -7.09 -3.41
CA LYS A 282 13.47 -7.19 -3.47
C LYS A 282 14.11 -5.98 -4.15
N GLU A 283 13.56 -5.52 -5.28
CA GLU A 283 14.08 -4.34 -5.98
C GLU A 283 13.94 -3.06 -5.13
N ARG A 284 12.83 -2.92 -4.39
CA ARG A 284 12.62 -1.78 -3.47
C ARG A 284 13.59 -1.85 -2.30
N LEU A 285 13.70 -3.02 -1.68
CA LEU A 285 14.64 -3.25 -0.58
C LEU A 285 16.08 -2.98 -1.02
N LEU A 286 16.50 -3.48 -2.19
CA LEU A 286 17.82 -3.17 -2.76
C LEU A 286 18.01 -1.66 -2.98
N SER A 287 17.00 -0.97 -3.50
CA SER A 287 17.10 0.50 -3.70
C SER A 287 17.27 1.25 -2.39
N LEU A 288 16.62 0.79 -1.31
CA LEU A 288 16.75 1.38 0.03
C LEU A 288 18.15 1.16 0.64
N GLN A 289 18.90 0.10 0.23
CA GLN A 289 20.26 -0.13 0.73
C GLN A 289 21.24 1.00 0.34
N PHE A 290 20.92 1.75 -0.72
CA PHE A 290 21.74 2.87 -1.22
C PHE A 290 21.09 4.23 -0.95
N TYR A 291 19.98 4.25 -0.22
CA TYR A 291 19.39 5.49 0.23
C TYR A 291 20.23 6.08 1.38
N GLN A 292 20.57 7.33 1.26
CA GLN A 292 21.22 8.12 2.29
C GLN A 292 20.32 9.32 2.62
N ASP A 293 20.01 9.48 3.87
CA ASP A 293 19.38 10.71 4.39
C ASP A 293 20.43 11.77 4.71
N MET A 294 21.61 11.32 5.17
CA MET A 294 22.82 12.13 5.36
C MET A 294 24.03 11.42 4.72
N PRO A 295 25.08 12.14 4.33
CA PRO A 295 26.27 11.54 3.76
C PRO A 295 26.85 10.42 4.64
N GLY A 296 26.93 9.20 4.12
CA GLY A 296 27.47 8.03 4.83
C GLY A 296 26.53 7.34 5.79
N HIS A 297 25.30 7.83 5.94
CA HIS A 297 24.27 7.16 6.76
C HIS A 297 23.30 6.37 5.88
N TYR A 298 23.19 5.04 6.13
CA TYR A 298 22.37 4.09 5.36
C TYR A 298 21.34 3.43 6.28
N PRO A 299 20.19 4.08 6.52
CA PRO A 299 19.23 3.68 7.54
C PRO A 299 18.62 2.30 7.31
N PHE A 300 18.53 1.85 6.06
CA PHE A 300 17.85 0.59 5.70
C PHE A 300 18.76 -0.64 5.60
N ARG A 301 20.03 -0.55 6.00
CA ARG A 301 20.92 -1.71 6.03
C ARG A 301 20.62 -2.67 7.17
N THR A 302 20.06 -2.18 8.25
CA THR A 302 19.50 -3.01 9.32
C THR A 302 18.02 -3.22 9.11
N ILE A 303 17.56 -4.46 9.19
CA ILE A 303 16.18 -4.86 9.07
C ILE A 303 15.78 -5.69 10.29
N ASN A 304 14.55 -5.50 10.78
CA ASN A 304 14.00 -6.24 11.93
C ASN A 304 14.92 -6.19 13.18
N GLY A 305 15.66 -5.10 13.37
CA GLY A 305 16.52 -4.84 14.53
C GLY A 305 17.75 -5.75 14.71
N ASN A 306 17.72 -6.98 14.20
CA ASN A 306 18.76 -7.98 14.41
C ASN A 306 19.38 -8.56 13.13
N LEU A 307 18.94 -8.12 11.96
CA LEU A 307 19.44 -8.55 10.66
C LEU A 307 20.03 -7.36 9.92
N ARG A 308 21.25 -7.52 9.39
CA ARG A 308 21.90 -6.51 8.56
C ARG A 308 22.14 -7.05 7.16
N ILE A 309 21.76 -6.31 6.14
CA ILE A 309 22.13 -6.59 4.75
C ILE A 309 23.56 -6.08 4.55
N ILE A 310 24.48 -7.00 4.22
CA ILE A 310 25.90 -6.71 4.10
C ILE A 310 26.42 -6.79 2.67
N ALA A 311 25.77 -7.56 1.82
CA ALA A 311 26.17 -7.78 0.43
C ALA A 311 25.00 -8.18 -0.43
N PHE A 312 25.21 -8.30 -1.71
CA PHE A 312 24.30 -8.99 -2.62
C PHE A 312 25.05 -9.82 -3.65
N LYS A 313 24.38 -10.86 -4.14
CA LYS A 313 24.84 -11.72 -5.20
C LYS A 313 24.10 -11.38 -6.48
N VAL A 314 24.81 -11.33 -7.60
CA VAL A 314 24.23 -11.20 -8.94
C VAL A 314 24.33 -12.51 -9.72
N THR A 315 23.26 -12.81 -10.46
CA THR A 315 23.24 -13.95 -11.41
C THR A 315 22.58 -13.50 -12.70
N ALA A 316 22.91 -14.12 -13.83
CA ALA A 316 22.29 -13.78 -15.11
C ALA A 316 20.81 -14.15 -15.12
N ARG A 317 19.96 -13.25 -15.60
CA ARG A 317 18.50 -13.46 -15.76
C ARG A 317 18.23 -14.23 -17.06
N LYS A 318 18.32 -15.55 -17.02
CA LYS A 318 18.21 -16.41 -18.23
C LYS A 318 16.77 -16.71 -18.70
N TRP A 319 15.76 -16.43 -17.88
CA TRP A 319 14.37 -16.82 -18.14
C TRP A 319 13.60 -15.89 -19.09
N LYS A 320 14.17 -14.74 -19.48
CA LYS A 320 13.50 -13.75 -20.30
C LYS A 320 14.31 -13.40 -21.54
N ASN A 321 13.75 -13.70 -22.72
CA ASN A 321 14.31 -13.28 -24.00
C ASN A 321 13.78 -11.90 -24.37
N PHE A 322 14.57 -10.86 -24.13
CA PHE A 322 14.17 -9.46 -24.35
C PHE A 322 13.97 -9.12 -25.82
N THR A 323 14.76 -9.73 -26.73
CA THR A 323 14.60 -9.56 -28.19
C THR A 323 13.25 -10.07 -28.65
N LYS A 324 12.85 -11.28 -28.24
CA LYS A 324 11.56 -11.88 -28.57
C LYS A 324 10.39 -11.06 -28.05
N GLU A 325 10.50 -10.53 -26.83
CA GLU A 325 9.48 -9.65 -26.26
C GLU A 325 9.37 -8.31 -26.99
N GLY A 326 10.49 -7.73 -27.41
CA GLY A 326 10.54 -6.52 -28.25
C GLY A 326 9.88 -6.77 -29.61
N GLN A 327 10.16 -7.92 -30.26
CA GLN A 327 9.53 -8.33 -31.50
C GLN A 327 8.01 -8.42 -31.37
N LYS A 328 7.49 -9.08 -30.33
CA LYS A 328 6.05 -9.16 -30.07
C LYS A 328 5.40 -7.77 -29.93
N MET A 329 6.09 -6.81 -29.31
CA MET A 329 5.59 -5.44 -29.20
C MET A 329 5.48 -4.76 -30.57
N LEU A 330 6.46 -4.92 -31.44
CA LEU A 330 6.42 -4.38 -32.80
C LEU A 330 5.36 -5.10 -33.66
N GLU A 331 5.17 -6.40 -33.46
CA GLU A 331 4.09 -7.18 -34.09
C GLU A 331 2.71 -6.62 -33.73
N HIS A 332 2.49 -6.24 -32.47
CA HIS A 332 1.25 -5.60 -32.02
C HIS A 332 0.95 -4.25 -32.71
N ILE A 333 1.99 -3.56 -33.15
CA ILE A 333 1.88 -2.29 -33.88
C ILE A 333 1.54 -2.51 -35.39
N GLY A 334 1.38 -3.77 -35.84
CA GLY A 334 1.06 -4.08 -37.21
C GLY A 334 2.27 -4.16 -38.17
N ILE A 335 3.49 -4.12 -37.62
CA ILE A 335 4.73 -4.28 -38.42
C ILE A 335 4.94 -5.73 -38.85
N SER A 336 4.20 -6.67 -38.25
CA SER A 336 4.37 -8.12 -38.42
C SER A 336 3.84 -8.71 -39.73
N ARG A 337 3.06 -7.99 -40.53
CA ARG A 337 2.32 -8.56 -41.67
C ARG A 337 3.01 -8.47 -43.04
N THR A 338 4.20 -7.90 -43.10
CA THR A 338 4.96 -7.85 -44.35
C THR A 338 6.12 -8.85 -44.34
N ARG A 339 6.42 -9.47 -45.50
CA ARG A 339 7.49 -10.47 -45.68
C ARG A 339 8.91 -10.02 -45.24
N ASN A 340 9.07 -8.80 -44.71
CA ASN A 340 10.33 -8.18 -44.27
C ASN A 340 10.34 -7.82 -42.78
N VAL A 341 9.60 -8.52 -41.92
CA VAL A 341 9.47 -8.24 -40.48
C VAL A 341 10.81 -8.25 -39.78
N SER A 342 11.68 -9.21 -40.02
CA SER A 342 13.00 -9.28 -39.39
C SER A 342 13.85 -8.07 -39.74
N LYS A 343 13.84 -7.63 -40.99
CA LYS A 343 14.61 -6.50 -41.46
C LYS A 343 14.14 -5.17 -40.88
N ASN A 344 12.84 -4.99 -40.72
CA ASN A 344 12.28 -3.80 -40.06
C ASN A 344 12.60 -3.77 -38.56
N PHE A 345 12.55 -4.91 -37.89
CA PHE A 345 12.94 -5.02 -36.49
C PHE A 345 14.43 -4.68 -36.30
N GLU A 346 15.31 -5.26 -37.09
CA GLU A 346 16.75 -5.01 -37.05
C GLU A 346 17.08 -3.52 -37.23
N GLN A 347 16.43 -2.86 -38.16
CA GLN A 347 16.63 -1.41 -38.39
C GLN A 347 16.17 -0.57 -37.18
N VAL A 348 15.02 -0.91 -36.59
CA VAL A 348 14.52 -0.23 -35.38
C VAL A 348 15.44 -0.51 -34.19
N TYR A 349 15.88 -1.75 -34.03
CA TYR A 349 16.81 -2.19 -32.99
C TYR A 349 18.11 -1.38 -33.05
N GLU A 350 18.77 -1.39 -34.23
CA GLU A 350 20.02 -0.66 -34.43
C GLU A 350 19.85 0.85 -34.24
N ALA A 351 18.75 1.43 -34.74
CA ALA A 351 18.50 2.86 -34.60
C ALA A 351 18.32 3.28 -33.13
N ILE A 352 17.53 2.51 -32.35
CA ILE A 352 17.35 2.76 -30.91
C ILE A 352 18.67 2.60 -30.16
N LEU A 353 19.41 1.51 -30.43
CA LEU A 353 20.69 1.26 -29.76
C LEU A 353 21.72 2.37 -30.07
N LYS A 354 21.87 2.76 -31.34
CA LYS A 354 22.74 3.86 -31.77
C LYS A 354 22.35 5.19 -31.14
N PHE A 355 21.05 5.48 -31.04
CA PHE A 355 20.57 6.66 -30.34
C PHE A 355 21.06 6.71 -28.89
N TRP A 356 20.82 5.65 -28.11
CA TRP A 356 21.23 5.58 -26.72
C TRP A 356 22.76 5.56 -26.55
N ALA A 357 23.47 4.85 -27.41
CA ALA A 357 24.92 4.82 -27.42
C ALA A 357 25.51 6.23 -27.62
N GLY A 358 24.95 7.01 -28.55
CA GLY A 358 25.34 8.39 -28.76
C GLY A 358 25.02 9.33 -27.60
N GLN A 359 23.84 9.15 -26.93
CA GLN A 359 23.45 10.00 -25.80
C GLN A 359 24.32 9.76 -24.55
N TYR A 360 24.77 8.52 -24.32
CA TYR A 360 25.53 8.14 -23.13
C TYR A 360 27.03 7.90 -23.39
N GLY A 361 27.50 7.99 -24.64
CA GLY A 361 28.90 7.70 -25.02
C GLY A 361 29.26 6.22 -24.76
N ILE A 362 28.37 5.28 -25.14
CA ILE A 362 28.55 3.85 -24.94
C ILE A 362 29.28 3.24 -26.14
N ASP A 363 30.35 2.51 -25.90
CA ASP A 363 31.01 1.68 -26.92
C ASP A 363 30.22 0.40 -27.16
N THR A 364 29.63 0.27 -28.37
CA THR A 364 28.83 -0.88 -28.77
C THR A 364 29.65 -2.01 -29.39
N GLN A 365 30.95 -1.84 -29.56
CA GLN A 365 31.82 -2.90 -30.11
C GLN A 365 32.16 -3.99 -29.09
N GLN A 366 32.09 -3.67 -27.80
CA GLN A 366 32.29 -4.63 -26.74
C GLN A 366 31.09 -5.60 -26.64
N GLN A 367 31.32 -6.87 -26.92
CA GLN A 367 30.26 -7.89 -27.00
C GLN A 367 30.51 -9.02 -26.00
N THR A 368 30.49 -8.72 -24.70
CA THR A 368 30.35 -9.80 -23.70
C THR A 368 28.91 -10.26 -23.62
N PRO A 369 28.62 -11.49 -23.17
CA PRO A 369 27.24 -11.99 -23.05
C PRO A 369 26.34 -11.04 -22.26
N GLU A 370 26.85 -10.47 -21.14
CA GLU A 370 26.08 -9.54 -20.30
C GLU A 370 25.79 -8.22 -21.00
N ARG A 371 26.72 -7.75 -21.85
CA ARG A 371 26.50 -6.53 -22.63
C ARG A 371 25.48 -6.72 -23.75
N ILE A 372 25.47 -7.91 -24.38
CA ILE A 372 24.45 -8.26 -25.37
C ILE A 372 23.07 -8.28 -24.73
N ASP A 373 22.91 -8.93 -23.58
CA ASP A 373 21.67 -8.92 -22.81
C ASP A 373 21.24 -7.50 -22.42
N ALA A 374 22.22 -6.63 -22.08
CA ALA A 374 21.94 -5.24 -21.77
C ALA A 374 21.50 -4.43 -23.00
N TYR A 375 22.09 -4.64 -24.18
CA TYR A 375 21.64 -4.01 -25.43
C TYR A 375 20.21 -4.41 -25.77
N ASP A 376 19.93 -5.69 -25.71
CA ASP A 376 18.57 -6.25 -25.92
C ASP A 376 17.57 -5.63 -24.95
N TYR A 377 17.96 -5.51 -23.68
CA TYR A 377 17.11 -4.88 -22.66
C TYR A 377 16.86 -3.39 -22.93
N VAL A 378 17.85 -2.63 -23.36
CA VAL A 378 17.72 -1.18 -23.68
C VAL A 378 16.67 -1.00 -24.78
N VAL A 379 16.74 -1.79 -25.85
CA VAL A 379 15.78 -1.72 -26.96
C VAL A 379 14.38 -2.15 -26.49
N TYR A 380 14.28 -3.30 -25.84
CA TYR A 380 13.02 -3.80 -25.28
C TYR A 380 12.36 -2.78 -24.36
N LYS A 381 13.13 -2.21 -23.42
CA LYS A 381 12.59 -1.28 -22.43
C LYS A 381 12.17 0.06 -23.04
N THR A 382 12.89 0.52 -24.03
CA THR A 382 12.51 1.71 -24.83
C THR A 382 11.18 1.48 -25.53
N LEU A 383 11.03 0.37 -26.23
CA LEU A 383 9.76 0.00 -26.87
C LEU A 383 8.63 -0.14 -25.86
N LYS A 384 8.88 -0.79 -24.73
CA LYS A 384 7.88 -0.95 -23.66
C LYS A 384 7.42 0.38 -23.07
N ILE A 385 8.32 1.36 -22.90
CA ILE A 385 7.96 2.70 -22.44
C ILE A 385 7.11 3.41 -23.50
N VAL A 386 7.54 3.37 -24.75
CA VAL A 386 6.84 4.00 -25.87
C VAL A 386 5.44 3.40 -26.05
N PHE A 387 5.29 2.10 -25.85
CA PHE A 387 4.01 1.40 -25.95
C PHE A 387 3.07 1.72 -24.77
N ASN A 388 3.60 1.78 -23.55
CA ASN A 388 2.77 1.83 -22.35
C ASN A 388 2.44 3.25 -21.86
N TYR A 389 3.09 4.29 -22.38
CA TYR A 389 2.89 5.66 -21.88
C TYR A 389 2.41 6.63 -22.95
N LYS A 390 1.23 7.23 -22.71
CA LYS A 390 0.59 8.19 -23.63
C LYS A 390 1.50 9.36 -23.99
N LYS A 391 2.34 9.82 -23.06
CA LYS A 391 3.36 10.85 -23.27
C LYS A 391 4.25 10.55 -24.49
N TYR A 392 4.52 9.28 -24.75
CA TYR A 392 5.38 8.80 -25.84
C TYR A 392 4.62 8.26 -27.06
N GLN A 393 3.29 8.41 -27.10
CA GLN A 393 2.45 8.03 -28.24
C GLN A 393 2.94 8.62 -29.61
N PRO A 394 3.52 9.85 -29.68
CA PRO A 394 4.07 10.35 -30.92
C PRO A 394 5.25 9.51 -31.46
N ILE A 395 6.01 8.83 -30.57
CA ILE A 395 7.08 7.90 -31.00
C ILE A 395 6.44 6.61 -31.52
N PHE A 396 5.46 6.08 -30.79
CA PHE A 396 4.69 4.90 -31.18
C PHE A 396 4.06 5.07 -32.55
N ASN A 397 3.31 6.15 -32.77
CA ASN A 397 2.67 6.46 -34.06
C ASN A 397 3.69 6.67 -35.20
N TYR A 398 4.92 7.05 -34.88
CA TYR A 398 5.99 7.15 -35.86
C TYR A 398 6.58 5.78 -36.21
N LEU A 399 6.80 4.91 -35.22
CA LEU A 399 7.30 3.54 -35.42
C LEU A 399 6.31 2.68 -36.21
N SER A 400 5.02 2.95 -36.11
CA SER A 400 3.98 2.23 -36.88
C SER A 400 3.95 2.58 -38.37
N LYS A 401 4.70 3.59 -38.83
CA LYS A 401 4.79 3.95 -40.25
C LYS A 401 5.76 3.05 -40.98
N THR A 402 5.36 2.59 -42.15
CA THR A 402 6.18 1.75 -43.04
C THR A 402 7.42 2.47 -43.60
N ASP A 403 7.39 3.80 -43.60
CA ASP A 403 8.43 4.67 -44.14
C ASP A 403 9.00 5.59 -43.06
N PHE A 404 9.71 5.01 -42.10
CA PHE A 404 10.38 5.79 -41.05
C PHE A 404 11.83 6.15 -41.43
N LYS A 405 12.26 7.39 -41.09
CA LYS A 405 13.63 7.86 -41.26
C LYS A 405 14.32 7.90 -39.90
N ILE A 406 15.54 7.37 -39.80
CA ILE A 406 16.31 7.27 -38.55
C ILE A 406 16.49 8.64 -37.88
N ASP A 407 16.84 9.68 -38.64
CA ASP A 407 17.02 11.01 -38.11
C ASP A 407 15.76 11.57 -37.42
N LYS A 408 14.59 11.33 -38.03
CA LYS A 408 13.31 11.73 -37.42
C LYS A 408 12.98 10.93 -36.17
N LEU A 409 13.38 9.65 -36.11
CA LEU A 409 13.24 8.83 -34.91
C LEU A 409 14.08 9.41 -33.76
N TYR A 410 15.31 9.82 -34.02
CA TYR A 410 16.18 10.42 -33.02
C TYR A 410 15.58 11.69 -32.41
N VAL A 411 15.03 12.58 -33.23
CA VAL A 411 14.33 13.77 -32.75
C VAL A 411 13.16 13.41 -31.85
N LYS A 412 12.43 12.34 -32.18
CA LYS A 412 11.30 11.91 -31.36
C LYS A 412 11.69 11.17 -30.05
N LEU A 413 12.85 10.49 -30.04
CA LEU A 413 13.39 9.85 -28.84
C LEU A 413 14.03 10.85 -27.87
N ALA A 414 14.43 12.03 -28.32
CA ALA A 414 15.10 13.03 -27.49
C ALA A 414 14.35 13.40 -26.18
N PRO A 415 13.01 13.57 -26.18
CA PRO A 415 12.26 13.78 -24.94
C PRO A 415 12.38 12.63 -23.94
N LEU A 416 12.49 11.38 -24.43
CA LEU A 416 12.67 10.22 -23.54
C LEU A 416 14.07 10.20 -22.89
N ALA A 417 15.09 10.70 -23.59
CA ALA A 417 16.44 10.82 -23.04
C ALA A 417 16.55 11.90 -21.95
N LEU A 418 15.64 12.86 -21.95
CA LEU A 418 15.56 13.92 -20.94
C LEU A 418 14.62 13.54 -19.76
N ASP A 419 13.98 12.39 -19.81
CA ASP A 419 13.09 11.92 -18.76
C ASP A 419 13.90 11.17 -17.69
N PHE A 420 14.03 11.78 -16.51
CA PHE A 420 14.67 11.20 -15.32
C PHE A 420 13.65 10.65 -14.31
N SER A 421 12.38 10.50 -14.70
CA SER A 421 11.34 9.93 -13.85
C SER A 421 11.58 8.43 -13.58
N HIS A 422 10.76 7.87 -12.69
CA HIS A 422 10.74 6.43 -12.41
C HIS A 422 10.42 5.57 -13.64
N VAL A 423 9.76 6.12 -14.66
CA VAL A 423 9.44 5.42 -15.93
C VAL A 423 10.72 4.93 -16.64
N THR A 424 11.74 5.77 -16.66
CA THR A 424 13.03 5.51 -17.33
C THR A 424 14.07 4.91 -16.37
N LYS A 425 13.80 4.78 -15.06
CA LYS A 425 14.76 4.30 -14.05
C LYS A 425 15.47 2.99 -14.45
N LYS A 426 14.71 1.95 -14.86
CA LYS A 426 15.29 0.67 -15.28
C LYS A 426 16.11 0.79 -16.58
N LEU A 427 15.71 1.66 -17.48
CA LEU A 427 16.45 1.96 -18.71
C LEU A 427 17.77 2.68 -18.38
N ARG A 428 17.72 3.72 -17.55
CA ARG A 428 18.91 4.46 -17.11
C ARG A 428 19.92 3.57 -16.38
N ARG A 429 19.45 2.66 -15.51
CA ARG A 429 20.32 1.67 -14.83
C ARG A 429 21.08 0.81 -15.83
N THR A 430 20.43 0.38 -16.91
CA THR A 430 21.08 -0.42 -17.94
C THR A 430 22.05 0.39 -18.77
N LEU A 431 21.71 1.64 -19.12
CA LEU A 431 22.59 2.56 -19.83
C LEU A 431 23.81 2.95 -18.99
N ALA A 432 23.61 3.18 -17.69
CA ALA A 432 24.70 3.45 -16.75
C ALA A 432 25.65 2.25 -16.62
N TYR A 433 25.12 1.03 -16.55
CA TYR A 433 25.90 -0.20 -16.57
C TYR A 433 26.72 -0.37 -17.86
N LEU A 434 26.14 -0.09 -19.02
CA LEU A 434 26.84 -0.16 -20.30
C LEU A 434 27.97 0.86 -20.41
N LYS A 435 27.80 2.04 -19.82
CA LYS A 435 28.81 3.10 -19.80
C LYS A 435 29.89 2.85 -18.77
N ALA A 436 29.53 2.44 -17.57
CA ALA A 436 30.42 2.27 -16.43
C ALA A 436 30.10 0.93 -15.73
N PRO A 437 30.53 -0.22 -16.28
CA PRO A 437 30.24 -1.53 -15.72
C PRO A 437 30.90 -1.66 -14.34
N ILE A 438 30.06 -1.87 -13.30
CA ILE A 438 30.50 -2.17 -11.93
C ILE A 438 30.31 -3.66 -11.64
N TYR A 439 29.28 -4.27 -12.23
CA TYR A 439 28.89 -5.66 -11.96
C TYR A 439 29.37 -6.58 -13.06
N ASN A 440 29.84 -7.77 -12.66
CA ASN A 440 30.15 -8.86 -13.56
C ASN A 440 29.73 -10.21 -12.94
N LEU A 441 29.56 -11.22 -13.77
CA LEU A 441 29.15 -12.56 -13.31
C LEU A 441 30.30 -13.37 -12.72
N GLU A 442 31.55 -12.93 -12.84
CA GLU A 442 32.72 -13.58 -12.28
C GLU A 442 32.85 -13.30 -10.79
N ALA A 443 32.70 -12.02 -10.39
CA ALA A 443 32.77 -11.62 -8.98
C ALA A 443 31.60 -12.13 -8.16
N ARG A 444 30.41 -12.22 -8.73
CA ARG A 444 29.14 -12.71 -8.17
C ARG A 444 28.67 -12.04 -6.89
N TYR A 445 29.55 -11.73 -5.93
CA TYR A 445 29.23 -11.13 -4.63
C TYR A 445 29.81 -9.72 -4.56
N PHE A 446 28.97 -8.80 -4.08
CA PHE A 446 29.30 -7.38 -3.93
C PHE A 446 28.99 -6.94 -2.50
N ASN A 447 30.04 -6.66 -1.73
CA ASN A 447 29.91 -6.10 -0.39
C ASN A 447 29.41 -4.66 -0.48
N LEU A 448 28.42 -4.29 0.34
CA LEU A 448 27.78 -2.98 0.28
C LEU A 448 28.73 -1.85 0.69
N ASP A 449 29.56 -2.05 1.71
CA ASP A 449 30.47 -1.03 2.21
C ASP A 449 31.60 -0.72 1.20
N GLU A 450 32.11 -1.75 0.50
CA GLU A 450 33.09 -1.59 -0.59
C GLU A 450 32.47 -0.94 -1.83
N LEU A 451 31.25 -1.35 -2.13
CA LEU A 451 30.51 -0.86 -3.30
C LEU A 451 30.14 0.62 -3.18
N ASP A 452 29.88 1.12 -1.96
CA ASP A 452 29.60 2.53 -1.71
C ASP A 452 30.74 3.45 -2.18
N GLY A 453 31.96 3.09 -1.89
CA GLY A 453 33.14 3.81 -2.38
C GLY A 453 33.22 3.80 -3.92
N THR A 454 32.99 2.64 -4.52
CA THR A 454 32.98 2.47 -5.98
C THR A 454 31.87 3.28 -6.64
N ILE A 455 30.65 3.21 -6.13
CA ILE A 455 29.51 3.97 -6.66
C ILE A 455 29.73 5.47 -6.49
N THR A 456 30.18 5.93 -5.33
CA THR A 456 30.47 7.34 -5.07
C THR A 456 31.52 7.88 -6.03
N GLN A 457 32.60 7.15 -6.23
CA GLN A 457 33.64 7.52 -7.19
C GLN A 457 33.08 7.60 -8.62
N ARG A 458 32.29 6.59 -9.04
CA ARG A 458 31.70 6.56 -10.38
C ARG A 458 30.69 7.69 -10.62
N VAL A 459 29.85 8.01 -9.63
CA VAL A 459 28.95 9.15 -9.69
C VAL A 459 29.75 10.44 -9.88
N ALA A 460 30.84 10.63 -9.11
CA ALA A 460 31.69 11.81 -9.22
C ALA A 460 32.42 11.91 -10.59
N GLU A 461 32.85 10.79 -11.13
CA GLU A 461 33.46 10.74 -12.50
C GLU A 461 32.43 11.13 -13.56
N LEU A 462 31.24 10.52 -13.52
CA LEU A 462 30.14 10.78 -14.47
C LEU A 462 29.59 12.20 -14.34
N ALA A 463 29.56 12.79 -13.15
CA ALA A 463 29.10 14.16 -12.92
C ALA A 463 30.01 15.23 -13.59
N ARG A 464 31.27 14.88 -13.86
CA ARG A 464 32.20 15.79 -14.60
C ARG A 464 31.87 15.89 -16.08
N GLU A 465 31.10 14.94 -16.62
CA GLU A 465 30.67 14.94 -18.00
C GLU A 465 29.47 15.89 -18.17
N LYS A 466 29.61 16.82 -19.13
CA LYS A 466 28.55 17.81 -19.39
C LYS A 466 27.22 17.16 -19.76
N GLY A 467 26.21 17.46 -18.99
CA GLY A 467 24.83 16.93 -19.21
C GLY A 467 24.52 15.59 -18.56
N ASN A 468 25.48 14.98 -17.88
CA ASN A 468 25.21 13.70 -17.13
C ASN A 468 24.51 14.01 -15.81
N ARG A 469 23.41 13.30 -15.55
CA ARG A 469 22.55 13.41 -14.35
C ARG A 469 22.34 12.08 -13.63
N LEU A 470 23.21 11.09 -13.87
CA LEU A 470 23.11 9.79 -13.23
C LEU A 470 23.37 9.91 -11.72
N THR A 471 22.54 9.23 -10.95
CA THR A 471 22.63 9.16 -9.48
C THR A 471 23.17 7.79 -9.04
N ALA A 472 23.47 7.62 -7.76
CA ALA A 472 23.86 6.33 -7.19
C ALA A 472 22.80 5.23 -7.47
N LEU A 473 21.51 5.58 -7.48
CA LEU A 473 20.43 4.65 -7.79
C LEU A 473 20.40 4.20 -9.27
N ASP A 474 20.97 4.98 -10.18
CA ASP A 474 21.11 4.59 -11.58
C ASP A 474 22.31 3.64 -11.80
N LEU A 475 23.23 3.55 -10.84
CA LEU A 475 24.37 2.61 -10.85
C LEU A 475 24.07 1.28 -10.15
N LEU A 476 22.86 1.03 -9.70
CA LEU A 476 22.43 -0.27 -9.16
C LEU A 476 22.43 -1.35 -10.25
N PRO A 477 22.48 -2.67 -9.88
CA PRO A 477 22.45 -3.75 -10.86
C PRO A 477 21.30 -3.59 -11.85
N PRO A 478 21.56 -3.62 -13.17
CA PRO A 478 20.50 -3.51 -14.17
C PRO A 478 19.59 -4.74 -14.17
N PRO A 479 18.37 -4.65 -14.72
CA PRO A 479 17.38 -5.73 -14.71
C PRO A 479 17.75 -6.99 -15.51
N ILE A 480 18.89 -7.03 -16.15
CA ILE A 480 19.47 -8.23 -16.77
C ILE A 480 20.06 -9.19 -15.73
N PHE A 481 20.26 -8.73 -14.50
CA PHE A 481 20.69 -9.54 -13.39
C PHE A 481 19.54 -9.83 -12.44
N ASP A 482 19.53 -11.05 -11.89
CA ASP A 482 18.81 -11.38 -10.68
C ASP A 482 19.71 -11.09 -9.48
N VAL A 483 19.17 -10.41 -8.49
CA VAL A 483 19.87 -10.02 -7.27
C VAL A 483 19.34 -10.80 -6.09
N ASP A 484 20.24 -11.40 -5.31
CA ASP A 484 19.93 -12.03 -4.02
C ASP A 484 20.69 -11.30 -2.92
N LEU A 485 19.95 -10.78 -1.92
CA LEU A 485 20.53 -10.05 -0.80
C LEU A 485 21.15 -11.03 0.20
N MET A 486 22.31 -10.67 0.74
CA MET A 486 23.02 -11.46 1.74
C MET A 486 22.90 -10.77 3.09
N VAL A 487 22.42 -11.53 4.08
CA VAL A 487 22.06 -11.06 5.41
C VAL A 487 22.96 -11.66 6.45
N SER A 488 23.35 -10.89 7.44
CA SER A 488 24.06 -11.34 8.64
C SER A 488 23.25 -11.02 9.89
N LYS A 489 23.43 -11.80 10.94
CA LYS A 489 22.81 -11.55 12.25
C LYS A 489 23.66 -10.62 13.09
N LEU A 490 23.03 -9.62 13.70
CA LEU A 490 23.67 -8.76 14.69
C LEU A 490 23.70 -9.43 16.07
N PRO A 491 24.72 -9.18 16.91
CA PRO A 491 25.90 -8.34 16.64
C PRO A 491 27.04 -9.07 15.90
N ASP A 492 26.93 -10.38 15.68
CA ASP A 492 27.98 -11.18 15.05
C ASP A 492 27.82 -11.19 13.53
N LEU A 493 28.71 -10.48 12.84
CA LEU A 493 28.72 -10.38 11.38
C LEU A 493 29.60 -11.46 10.69
N ASN A 494 30.09 -12.46 11.42
CA ASN A 494 31.03 -13.46 10.90
C ASN A 494 30.42 -14.47 9.91
N GLY A 495 29.10 -14.53 9.80
CA GLY A 495 28.41 -15.39 8.84
C GLY A 495 27.32 -14.63 8.09
N TYR A 496 27.09 -15.03 6.85
CA TYR A 496 25.97 -14.50 6.07
C TYR A 496 25.22 -15.61 5.34
N PHE A 497 23.96 -15.36 5.09
CA PHE A 497 23.08 -16.28 4.35
C PHE A 497 22.19 -15.48 3.40
N SER A 498 21.58 -16.18 2.45
CA SER A 498 20.66 -15.55 1.49
C SER A 498 19.41 -15.04 2.20
N PHE A 499 18.94 -13.84 1.84
CA PHE A 499 17.65 -13.29 2.28
C PHE A 499 16.48 -14.23 1.92
N SER A 500 16.59 -14.98 0.83
CA SER A 500 15.60 -15.99 0.45
C SER A 500 15.55 -17.19 1.43
N GLY A 501 16.58 -17.38 2.27
CA GLY A 501 16.62 -18.38 3.34
C GLY A 501 15.89 -17.97 4.62
N LEU A 502 15.46 -16.72 4.75
CA LEU A 502 14.60 -16.27 5.85
C LEU A 502 13.24 -16.99 5.82
N SER A 503 12.65 -17.15 6.98
CA SER A 503 11.27 -17.65 7.08
C SER A 503 10.28 -16.74 6.31
N SER A 504 9.11 -17.28 5.95
CA SER A 504 8.08 -16.50 5.24
C SER A 504 7.65 -15.26 6.03
N GLY A 505 7.50 -15.38 7.35
CA GLY A 505 7.15 -14.27 8.23
C GLY A 505 8.23 -13.19 8.30
N GLU A 506 9.51 -13.57 8.48
CA GLU A 506 10.63 -12.62 8.51
C GLU A 506 10.73 -11.85 7.19
N ARG A 507 10.59 -12.54 6.06
CA ARG A 507 10.58 -11.87 4.74
C ARG A 507 9.40 -10.94 4.58
N GLN A 508 8.21 -11.38 4.99
CA GLN A 508 6.99 -10.57 4.89
C GLN A 508 7.11 -9.31 5.74
N LEU A 509 7.60 -9.41 6.97
CA LEU A 509 7.82 -8.27 7.86
C LEU A 509 8.80 -7.27 7.23
N ALA A 510 9.96 -7.77 6.75
CA ALA A 510 10.95 -6.94 6.08
C ALA A 510 10.37 -6.25 4.83
N TYR A 511 9.59 -6.97 4.02
CA TYR A 511 8.96 -6.41 2.83
C TYR A 511 7.87 -5.38 3.17
N THR A 512 7.04 -5.64 4.18
CA THR A 512 5.97 -4.71 4.58
C THR A 512 6.56 -3.38 5.02
N ILE A 513 7.55 -3.39 5.91
CA ILE A 513 8.22 -2.18 6.40
C ILE A 513 8.98 -1.49 5.25
N SER A 514 9.77 -2.24 4.48
CA SER A 514 10.53 -1.67 3.37
C SER A 514 9.64 -1.06 2.28
N ASN A 515 8.51 -1.68 1.96
CA ASN A 515 7.56 -1.14 1.00
C ASN A 515 6.93 0.16 1.50
N CYS A 516 6.53 0.20 2.77
CA CYS A 516 6.02 1.42 3.40
C CYS A 516 7.07 2.54 3.34
N MET A 517 8.29 2.26 3.80
CA MET A 517 9.41 3.21 3.80
C MET A 517 9.78 3.67 2.38
N TYR A 518 9.77 2.77 1.41
CA TYR A 518 10.02 3.12 0.00
C TYR A 518 9.02 4.15 -0.52
N HIS A 519 7.73 4.00 -0.19
CA HIS A 519 6.72 4.98 -0.58
C HIS A 519 6.89 6.32 0.16
N LEU A 520 7.16 6.30 1.45
CA LEU A 520 7.37 7.52 2.26
C LEU A 520 8.60 8.30 1.80
N VAL A 521 9.72 7.61 1.55
CA VAL A 521 10.95 8.21 1.02
C VAL A 521 10.72 8.83 -0.36
N ASN A 522 10.00 8.15 -1.25
CA ASN A 522 9.70 8.69 -2.56
C ASN A 522 8.75 9.89 -2.49
N LEU A 523 7.73 9.87 -1.63
CA LEU A 523 6.86 11.03 -1.39
C LEU A 523 7.67 12.21 -0.83
N ASN A 524 8.57 11.98 0.11
CA ASN A 524 9.43 13.01 0.66
C ASN A 524 10.37 13.59 -0.41
N SER A 525 11.02 12.74 -1.22
CA SER A 525 11.96 13.17 -2.28
C SER A 525 11.27 13.83 -3.48
N SER A 526 9.95 13.66 -3.64
CA SER A 526 9.19 14.34 -4.70
C SER A 526 9.22 15.87 -4.59
N TRP A 527 9.60 16.40 -3.42
CA TRP A 527 9.79 17.83 -3.17
C TRP A 527 11.12 18.36 -3.68
N ASP A 528 12.13 17.50 -3.89
CA ASP A 528 13.45 17.92 -4.31
C ASP A 528 13.42 18.38 -5.77
N ASP A 529 14.03 19.55 -6.02
CA ASP A 529 14.04 20.23 -7.33
C ASP A 529 14.87 19.52 -8.42
N LEU A 530 15.52 18.41 -8.08
CA LEU A 530 16.36 17.63 -9.01
C LEU A 530 15.57 17.08 -10.22
N TYR A 531 14.25 17.05 -10.12
CA TYR A 531 13.34 16.59 -11.17
C TYR A 531 12.55 17.74 -11.83
N LYS A 532 13.14 18.93 -11.93
CA LYS A 532 12.56 20.07 -12.69
C LYS A 532 12.50 19.80 -14.18
N ASP A 533 11.72 18.84 -14.59
CA ASP A 533 11.20 18.79 -15.94
C ASP A 533 10.02 19.79 -16.05
N LYS A 534 9.92 20.54 -17.15
CA LYS A 534 8.84 21.52 -17.35
C LYS A 534 7.45 20.90 -17.26
N ASP A 535 7.34 19.57 -17.47
CA ASP A 535 6.12 18.77 -17.34
C ASP A 535 5.83 18.33 -15.89
N HIS A 536 6.81 18.33 -14.97
CA HIS A 536 6.63 17.98 -13.56
C HIS A 536 5.94 19.07 -12.70
N ARG A 537 5.53 20.19 -13.28
CA ARG A 537 4.62 21.14 -12.62
C ARG A 537 3.28 20.52 -12.18
N ALA A 538 3.03 19.32 -12.66
CA ALA A 538 1.80 18.56 -12.40
C ALA A 538 1.84 17.68 -11.14
N GLN A 539 3.01 17.44 -10.53
CA GLN A 539 3.11 16.55 -9.37
C GLN A 539 2.56 17.23 -8.11
N ILE A 540 1.67 16.52 -7.41
CA ILE A 540 1.12 16.97 -6.14
C ILE A 540 2.13 16.60 -5.06
N LYS A 541 2.47 17.57 -4.21
CA LYS A 541 3.46 17.44 -3.13
C LYS A 541 2.73 17.42 -1.80
N TYR A 542 2.77 16.30 -1.10
CA TYR A 542 2.06 16.09 0.16
C TYR A 542 2.99 16.30 1.35
N HIS A 543 2.47 16.91 2.42
CA HIS A 543 3.13 17.01 3.74
C HIS A 543 2.61 15.98 4.73
N TYR A 544 1.45 15.41 4.44
CA TYR A 544 0.74 14.51 5.33
C TYR A 544 0.46 13.20 4.62
N VAL A 545 0.66 12.09 5.33
CA VAL A 545 0.44 10.75 4.76
C VAL A 545 -0.39 9.92 5.74
N ASN A 546 -1.42 9.28 5.20
CA ASN A 546 -2.20 8.26 5.89
C ASN A 546 -1.72 6.89 5.43
N VAL A 547 -1.30 6.04 6.34
CA VAL A 547 -0.92 4.65 6.07
C VAL A 547 -1.94 3.72 6.72
N ILE A 548 -2.55 2.88 5.92
CA ILE A 548 -3.49 1.86 6.40
C ILE A 548 -2.83 0.50 6.23
N PHE A 549 -2.63 -0.21 7.33
CA PHE A 549 -2.24 -1.61 7.34
C PHE A 549 -3.47 -2.46 7.58
N ASP A 550 -3.88 -3.24 6.59
CA ASP A 550 -5.04 -4.11 6.67
C ASP A 550 -4.59 -5.57 6.68
N GLU A 551 -4.76 -6.24 7.82
CA GLU A 551 -4.41 -7.64 8.07
C GLU A 551 -2.94 -7.99 7.69
N VAL A 552 -1.99 -7.08 7.91
CA VAL A 552 -0.59 -7.30 7.53
C VAL A 552 0.09 -8.41 8.33
N GLU A 553 -0.46 -8.73 9.51
CA GLU A 553 0.07 -9.73 10.43
C GLU A 553 -0.25 -11.18 10.06
N LEU A 554 -1.00 -11.45 8.99
CA LEU A 554 -1.50 -12.79 8.64
C LEU A 554 -0.42 -13.89 8.59
N TYR A 555 0.80 -13.53 8.24
CA TYR A 555 1.91 -14.49 8.15
C TYR A 555 2.94 -14.33 9.26
N TYR A 556 2.69 -13.46 10.25
CA TYR A 556 3.66 -13.19 11.31
C TYR A 556 3.52 -14.19 12.46
N HIS A 557 4.66 -14.71 12.90
CA HIS A 557 4.74 -15.38 14.19
C HIS A 557 4.35 -14.39 15.32
N PRO A 558 3.72 -14.84 16.42
CA PRO A 558 3.31 -13.95 17.53
C PRO A 558 4.41 -12.98 17.99
N GLU A 559 5.66 -13.42 18.05
CA GLU A 559 6.79 -12.55 18.40
C GLU A 559 6.99 -11.41 17.39
N MET A 560 6.79 -11.67 16.10
CA MET A 560 6.87 -10.63 15.07
C MET A 560 5.69 -9.66 15.14
N GLN A 561 4.50 -10.15 15.50
CA GLN A 561 3.33 -9.30 15.73
C GLN A 561 3.59 -8.34 16.90
N ARG A 562 4.20 -8.84 17.98
CA ARG A 562 4.59 -8.06 19.16
C ARG A 562 5.63 -6.97 18.82
N GLN A 563 6.51 -7.22 17.88
CA GLN A 563 7.59 -6.32 17.49
C GLN A 563 7.22 -5.40 16.32
N PHE A 564 6.07 -5.57 15.70
CA PHE A 564 5.73 -4.88 14.44
C PHE A 564 5.76 -3.36 14.57
N ILE A 565 5.07 -2.79 15.56
CA ILE A 565 5.04 -1.33 15.76
C ILE A 565 6.43 -0.81 16.11
N HIS A 566 7.18 -1.52 16.96
CA HIS A 566 8.56 -1.17 17.30
C HIS A 566 9.44 -1.05 16.06
N TYR A 567 9.48 -2.07 15.19
CA TYR A 567 10.30 -2.02 13.97
C TYR A 567 9.83 -0.96 12.97
N LEU A 568 8.53 -0.72 12.89
CA LEU A 568 8.00 0.36 12.05
C LEU A 568 8.46 1.73 12.57
N MET A 569 8.38 1.97 13.88
CA MET A 569 8.84 3.21 14.52
C MET A 569 10.36 3.38 14.40
N GLU A 570 11.14 2.31 14.58
CA GLU A 570 12.58 2.32 14.38
C GLU A 570 12.96 2.69 12.94
N ALA A 571 12.28 2.10 11.95
CA ALA A 571 12.47 2.42 10.55
C ALA A 571 12.11 3.88 10.22
N LEU A 572 11.02 4.40 10.77
CA LEU A 572 10.64 5.81 10.63
C LEU A 572 11.65 6.75 11.29
N ALA A 573 12.12 6.42 12.49
CA ALA A 573 13.09 7.21 13.24
C ALA A 573 14.48 7.22 12.57
N SER A 574 14.79 6.21 11.75
CA SER A 574 16.08 6.09 11.06
C SER A 574 16.22 7.04 9.87
N VAL A 575 15.15 7.73 9.45
CA VAL A 575 15.12 8.60 8.27
C VAL A 575 14.80 10.03 8.65
N GLU A 576 15.59 10.98 8.19
CA GLU A 576 15.26 12.40 8.29
C GLU A 576 14.28 12.79 7.17
N PHE A 577 13.00 12.99 7.53
CA PHE A 577 12.00 13.48 6.60
C PHE A 577 12.01 15.01 6.53
N LYS A 578 12.51 15.57 5.42
CA LYS A 578 12.62 17.05 5.24
C LYS A 578 11.28 17.71 4.94
N HIS A 579 10.36 16.99 4.33
CA HIS A 579 9.13 17.56 3.77
C HIS A 579 7.86 16.95 4.34
N LEU A 580 7.88 15.68 4.74
CA LEU A 580 6.78 15.06 5.46
C LEU A 580 6.76 15.58 6.90
N ARG A 581 5.57 15.99 7.37
CA ARG A 581 5.35 16.60 8.68
C ARG A 581 4.49 15.76 9.59
N GLY A 582 3.46 15.11 9.03
CA GLY A 582 2.52 14.30 9.78
C GLY A 582 2.21 12.98 9.10
N LEU A 583 2.20 11.93 9.91
CA LEU A 583 1.87 10.56 9.52
C LEU A 583 0.74 10.03 10.39
N ASN A 584 -0.34 9.57 9.77
CA ASN A 584 -1.40 8.83 10.44
C ASN A 584 -1.31 7.36 10.05
N ILE A 585 -1.31 6.47 11.03
CA ILE A 585 -1.24 5.02 10.83
C ILE A 585 -2.53 4.39 11.38
N ILE A 586 -3.23 3.66 10.53
CA ILE A 586 -4.41 2.88 10.90
C ILE A 586 -4.09 1.40 10.73
N LEU A 587 -4.30 0.62 11.78
CA LEU A 587 -4.07 -0.83 11.79
C LEU A 587 -5.42 -1.55 11.90
N ALA A 588 -5.91 -2.12 10.79
CA ALA A 588 -7.05 -3.05 10.85
C ALA A 588 -6.49 -4.44 11.14
N THR A 589 -6.68 -4.93 12.38
CA THR A 589 -5.94 -6.08 12.88
C THR A 589 -6.80 -7.03 13.72
N HIS A 590 -6.36 -8.29 13.75
CA HIS A 590 -6.82 -9.35 14.65
C HIS A 590 -5.77 -9.72 15.72
N SER A 591 -4.65 -8.98 15.77
CA SER A 591 -3.55 -9.28 16.67
C SER A 591 -3.69 -8.57 18.03
N PRO A 592 -3.84 -9.28 19.14
CA PRO A 592 -3.80 -8.69 20.47
C PRO A 592 -2.39 -8.18 20.81
N PHE A 593 -1.35 -8.73 20.18
CA PHE A 593 0.02 -8.30 20.37
C PHE A 593 0.25 -6.90 19.83
N ILE A 594 -0.30 -6.59 18.65
CA ILE A 594 -0.25 -5.24 18.06
C ILE A 594 -1.05 -4.26 18.92
N LEU A 595 -2.21 -4.67 19.44
CA LEU A 595 -3.04 -3.80 20.29
C LEU A 595 -2.39 -3.45 21.63
N SER A 596 -1.53 -4.32 22.17
CA SER A 596 -0.81 -4.03 23.42
C SER A 596 0.11 -2.79 23.32
N ASP A 597 0.44 -2.36 22.13
CA ASP A 597 1.20 -1.12 21.89
C ASP A 597 0.29 0.10 21.65
N ILE A 598 -1.04 -0.04 21.61
CA ILE A 598 -1.97 1.04 21.25
C ILE A 598 -2.92 1.34 22.42
N PRO A 599 -3.00 2.62 22.89
CA PRO A 599 -3.95 3.00 23.91
C PRO A 599 -5.41 2.74 23.51
N LEU A 600 -6.25 2.38 24.46
CA LEU A 600 -7.67 2.17 24.25
C LEU A 600 -8.38 3.40 23.63
N SER A 601 -7.91 4.59 23.95
CA SER A 601 -8.39 5.85 23.38
C SER A 601 -8.26 5.92 21.84
N ASN A 602 -7.33 5.12 21.27
CA ASN A 602 -6.98 5.14 19.85
C ASN A 602 -7.49 3.87 19.13
N ILE A 603 -8.50 3.20 19.67
CA ILE A 603 -9.04 1.95 19.11
C ILE A 603 -10.51 2.11 18.75
N LEU A 604 -10.81 1.98 17.45
CA LEU A 604 -12.16 1.80 16.95
C LEU A 604 -12.57 0.34 17.11
N ARG A 605 -13.54 0.07 17.98
CA ARG A 605 -14.12 -1.25 18.20
C ARG A 605 -15.41 -1.42 17.42
N LEU A 606 -15.46 -2.41 16.53
CA LEU A 606 -16.64 -2.76 15.73
C LEU A 606 -17.30 -4.02 16.29
N GLY A 607 -18.58 -3.91 16.63
CA GLY A 607 -19.39 -5.06 17.11
C GLY A 607 -20.38 -4.65 18.20
N SER A 608 -21.40 -5.48 18.42
CA SER A 608 -22.36 -5.37 19.52
C SER A 608 -21.97 -6.38 20.62
N GLY A 609 -21.71 -5.92 21.82
CA GLY A 609 -21.41 -6.75 22.99
C GLY A 609 -21.04 -5.87 24.18
N ASP A 610 -21.10 -6.43 25.40
CA ASP A 610 -20.57 -5.79 26.61
C ASP A 610 -19.07 -5.59 26.46
N MET A 611 -18.70 -4.45 25.90
CA MET A 611 -17.29 -4.05 25.77
C MET A 611 -16.81 -3.57 27.12
N ARG A 612 -15.92 -4.33 27.76
CA ARG A 612 -15.22 -3.84 28.93
C ARG A 612 -14.26 -2.73 28.50
N ASP A 613 -14.34 -1.59 29.18
CA ASP A 613 -13.43 -0.47 28.97
C ASP A 613 -12.12 -0.69 29.75
N GLU A 614 -11.42 -1.77 29.41
CA GLU A 614 -10.12 -2.11 29.97
C GLU A 614 -9.02 -1.52 29.08
N GLU A 615 -8.01 -0.88 29.68
CA GLU A 615 -6.88 -0.30 28.96
C GLU A 615 -6.12 -1.39 28.21
N THR A 616 -5.66 -1.06 26.99
CA THR A 616 -4.96 -1.99 26.10
C THR A 616 -3.45 -1.79 26.11
N TYR A 617 -3.00 -0.55 26.34
CA TYR A 617 -1.57 -0.21 26.31
C TYR A 617 -0.80 -0.91 27.43
N GLY A 618 0.10 -1.82 27.08
CA GLY A 618 0.85 -2.65 28.01
C GLY A 618 0.02 -3.72 28.73
N ALA A 619 -1.24 -3.94 28.33
CA ALA A 619 -2.11 -4.94 28.96
C ALA A 619 -1.73 -6.38 28.58
N ASN A 620 -2.16 -7.34 29.40
CA ASN A 620 -1.98 -8.76 29.13
C ASN A 620 -2.75 -9.17 27.87
N ILE A 621 -2.13 -9.98 27.02
CA ILE A 621 -2.70 -10.45 25.76
C ILE A 621 -4.02 -11.20 25.95
N ILE A 622 -4.17 -11.95 27.06
CA ILE A 622 -5.40 -12.70 27.37
C ILE A 622 -6.56 -11.74 27.68
N ASP A 623 -6.27 -10.65 28.42
CA ASP A 623 -7.26 -9.63 28.73
C ASP A 623 -7.70 -8.88 27.48
N ILE A 624 -6.75 -8.56 26.59
CA ILE A 624 -7.04 -7.94 25.28
C ILE A 624 -7.90 -8.87 24.41
N LEU A 625 -7.62 -10.19 24.40
CA LEU A 625 -8.43 -11.17 23.69
C LEU A 625 -9.88 -11.19 24.19
N GLY A 626 -10.07 -11.12 25.49
CA GLY A 626 -11.41 -11.07 26.11
C GLY A 626 -12.14 -9.76 25.83
N SER A 627 -11.47 -8.62 26.05
CA SER A 627 -12.09 -7.29 26.01
C SER A 627 -12.25 -6.74 24.57
N SER A 628 -11.25 -6.92 23.71
CA SER A 628 -11.21 -6.28 22.38
C SER A 628 -11.58 -7.24 21.23
N PHE A 629 -11.35 -8.55 21.39
CA PHE A 629 -11.68 -9.54 20.36
C PHE A 629 -12.87 -10.43 20.70
N PHE A 630 -13.54 -10.17 21.85
CA PHE A 630 -14.75 -10.87 22.26
C PHE A 630 -14.55 -12.38 22.42
N LEU A 631 -13.37 -12.80 22.85
CA LEU A 631 -13.07 -14.19 23.11
C LEU A 631 -13.71 -14.64 24.43
N ASN A 632 -14.65 -15.56 24.38
CA ASN A 632 -15.35 -16.05 25.56
C ASN A 632 -14.56 -17.13 26.31
N TYR A 633 -13.67 -17.83 25.61
CA TYR A 633 -12.91 -18.96 26.15
C TYR A 633 -11.48 -18.96 25.59
N THR A 634 -10.53 -19.28 26.47
CA THR A 634 -9.09 -19.35 26.14
C THR A 634 -8.61 -20.77 25.81
N ILE A 635 -9.53 -21.74 25.77
CA ILE A 635 -9.27 -23.15 25.43
C ILE A 635 -9.96 -23.53 24.12
N GLY A 636 -9.41 -24.52 23.43
CA GLY A 636 -9.99 -25.05 22.19
C GLY A 636 -11.41 -25.55 22.36
N GLU A 637 -12.26 -25.30 21.37
CA GLU A 637 -13.72 -25.62 21.46
C GLU A 637 -14.00 -27.09 21.70
N GLU A 638 -13.27 -28.00 21.08
CA GLU A 638 -13.45 -29.45 21.29
C GLU A 638 -13.17 -29.85 22.75
N VAL A 639 -12.12 -29.28 23.35
CA VAL A 639 -11.80 -29.48 24.77
C VAL A 639 -12.90 -28.87 25.63
N ARG A 640 -13.29 -27.62 25.34
CA ARG A 640 -14.37 -26.93 26.07
C ARG A 640 -15.66 -27.75 26.13
N LEU A 641 -16.12 -28.30 25.00
CA LEU A 641 -17.32 -29.09 24.90
C LEU A 641 -17.19 -30.38 25.74
N LYS A 642 -16.06 -31.06 25.71
CA LYS A 642 -15.80 -32.25 26.53
C LYS A 642 -15.85 -31.94 28.03
N LEU A 643 -15.18 -30.85 28.45
CA LEU A 643 -15.18 -30.40 29.83
C LEU A 643 -16.58 -29.94 30.28
N GLN A 644 -17.29 -29.22 29.42
CA GLN A 644 -18.68 -28.82 29.70
C GLN A 644 -19.60 -30.01 29.87
N LYS A 645 -19.42 -31.07 29.08
CA LYS A 645 -20.18 -32.33 29.23
C LYS A 645 -19.95 -32.95 30.62
N ILE A 646 -18.70 -33.07 31.05
CA ILE A 646 -18.36 -33.59 32.39
C ILE A 646 -18.91 -32.66 33.48
N ALA A 647 -18.79 -31.36 33.35
CA ALA A 647 -19.35 -30.41 34.31
C ALA A 647 -20.89 -30.46 34.39
N ASN A 648 -21.55 -30.65 33.26
CA ASN A 648 -23.01 -30.81 33.23
C ASN A 648 -23.45 -32.11 33.90
N LEU A 649 -22.74 -33.23 33.70
CA LEU A 649 -22.99 -34.47 34.43
C LEU A 649 -22.81 -34.26 35.93
N TYR A 650 -21.77 -33.61 36.35
CA TYR A 650 -21.55 -33.25 37.77
C TYR A 650 -22.65 -32.35 38.34
N LYS A 651 -23.11 -31.35 37.59
CA LYS A 651 -24.23 -30.49 38.00
C LYS A 651 -25.50 -31.25 38.21
N ASN A 652 -25.74 -32.29 37.39
CA ASN A 652 -26.91 -33.16 37.46
C ASN A 652 -26.64 -34.49 38.18
N ARG A 653 -25.64 -34.57 39.05
CA ARG A 653 -25.18 -35.80 39.71
C ARG A 653 -26.23 -36.51 40.56
N GLU A 654 -27.26 -35.79 40.99
CA GLU A 654 -28.39 -36.40 41.70
C GLU A 654 -29.33 -37.21 40.80
N VAL A 655 -29.26 -37.03 39.48
CA VAL A 655 -30.10 -37.71 38.48
C VAL A 655 -29.45 -39.03 38.12
N GLN A 656 -30.24 -40.09 38.09
CA GLN A 656 -29.76 -41.46 37.86
C GLN A 656 -29.15 -41.62 36.47
N GLU A 657 -29.77 -41.03 35.45
CA GLU A 657 -29.29 -41.07 34.08
C GLU A 657 -27.90 -40.41 33.93
N ALA A 658 -27.64 -39.29 34.60
CA ALA A 658 -26.34 -38.63 34.58
C ALA A 658 -25.26 -39.50 35.24
N ARG A 659 -25.57 -40.18 36.30
CA ARG A 659 -24.66 -41.12 36.96
C ARG A 659 -24.37 -42.34 36.07
N ALA A 660 -25.39 -42.91 35.42
CA ALA A 660 -25.20 -44.00 34.49
C ALA A 660 -24.32 -43.63 33.30
N GLU A 661 -24.54 -42.46 32.68
CA GLU A 661 -23.72 -41.94 31.60
C GLU A 661 -22.28 -41.69 32.05
N PHE A 662 -22.06 -41.10 33.22
CA PHE A 662 -20.71 -40.89 33.76
C PHE A 662 -19.99 -42.24 33.93
N ARG A 663 -20.62 -43.24 34.52
CA ARG A 663 -19.99 -44.57 34.71
C ARG A 663 -19.67 -45.27 33.42
N TYR A 664 -20.53 -45.17 32.45
CA TYR A 664 -20.29 -45.73 31.12
C TYR A 664 -19.04 -45.15 30.46
N ASN A 665 -18.81 -43.84 30.60
CA ASN A 665 -17.68 -43.11 30.00
C ASN A 665 -16.53 -42.82 31.01
N ARG A 666 -16.53 -43.43 32.18
CA ARG A 666 -15.61 -43.15 33.31
C ARG A 666 -14.14 -43.09 32.89
N THR A 667 -13.68 -44.14 32.18
CA THR A 667 -12.26 -44.22 31.72
C THR A 667 -11.91 -43.14 30.77
N ASP A 668 -12.79 -42.74 29.84
CA ASP A 668 -12.54 -41.70 28.87
C ASP A 668 -12.51 -40.34 29.55
N TYR A 669 -13.38 -40.05 30.51
CA TYR A 669 -13.36 -38.81 31.27
C TYR A 669 -12.10 -38.69 32.13
N ALA A 670 -11.66 -39.75 32.80
CA ALA A 670 -10.39 -39.77 33.54
C ALA A 670 -9.19 -39.43 32.64
N LYS A 671 -9.17 -40.01 31.43
CA LYS A 671 -8.13 -39.77 30.43
C LYS A 671 -8.15 -38.30 29.95
N VAL A 672 -9.32 -37.76 29.61
CA VAL A 672 -9.49 -36.36 29.20
C VAL A 672 -9.01 -35.43 30.30
N ILE A 673 -9.41 -35.62 31.56
CA ILE A 673 -8.99 -34.79 32.69
C ILE A 673 -7.47 -34.86 32.89
N GLY A 674 -6.86 -36.05 32.73
CA GLY A 674 -5.43 -36.23 32.88
C GLY A 674 -4.59 -35.47 31.83
N MET A 675 -5.19 -35.18 30.66
CA MET A 675 -4.51 -34.45 29.56
C MET A 675 -4.69 -32.92 29.64
N ILE A 676 -5.48 -32.37 30.57
CA ILE A 676 -5.68 -30.92 30.72
C ILE A 676 -4.33 -30.28 31.08
N GLY A 677 -3.89 -29.31 30.27
CA GLY A 677 -2.63 -28.57 30.51
C GLY A 677 -2.72 -27.56 31.65
N ASP A 678 -3.86 -26.88 31.80
CA ASP A 678 -4.09 -25.93 32.89
C ASP A 678 -4.27 -26.66 34.22
N GLU A 679 -3.44 -26.35 35.20
CA GLU A 679 -3.40 -27.06 36.48
C GLU A 679 -4.66 -26.83 37.31
N TYR A 680 -5.10 -25.57 37.39
CA TYR A 680 -6.29 -25.22 38.16
C TYR A 680 -7.56 -25.88 37.56
N LEU A 681 -7.70 -25.82 36.26
CA LEU A 681 -8.82 -26.43 35.54
C LEU A 681 -8.78 -27.97 35.67
N ARG A 682 -7.58 -28.56 35.55
CA ARG A 682 -7.39 -30.01 35.75
C ARG A 682 -7.79 -30.47 37.14
N ASP A 683 -7.34 -29.75 38.17
CA ASP A 683 -7.64 -30.11 39.56
C ASP A 683 -9.11 -29.90 39.90
N THR A 684 -9.74 -28.86 39.38
CA THR A 684 -11.20 -28.64 39.51
C THR A 684 -11.98 -29.75 38.87
N MET A 685 -11.66 -30.16 37.64
CA MET A 685 -12.31 -31.23 36.94
C MET A 685 -12.05 -32.58 37.60
N ARG A 686 -10.85 -32.81 38.16
CA ARG A 686 -10.52 -34.01 38.92
C ARG A 686 -11.34 -34.11 40.22
N LYS A 687 -11.56 -33.01 40.91
CA LYS A 687 -12.42 -32.95 42.07
C LYS A 687 -13.85 -33.34 41.71
N MET A 688 -14.42 -32.74 40.68
CA MET A 688 -15.77 -33.09 40.19
C MET A 688 -15.87 -34.58 39.80
N TYR A 689 -14.87 -35.11 39.11
CA TYR A 689 -14.79 -36.50 38.73
C TYR A 689 -14.77 -37.41 39.96
N ASN A 690 -13.92 -37.17 40.96
CA ASN A 690 -13.79 -37.99 42.15
C ASN A 690 -15.07 -38.00 42.98
N GLU A 691 -15.75 -36.85 43.10
CA GLU A 691 -17.04 -36.77 43.81
C GLU A 691 -18.12 -37.63 43.10
N MET A 692 -18.19 -37.56 41.74
CA MET A 692 -19.13 -38.43 41.00
C MET A 692 -18.79 -39.93 41.09
N ASP A 693 -17.49 -40.24 41.11
CA ASP A 693 -17.02 -41.64 41.19
C ASP A 693 -17.33 -42.30 42.52
N GLN A 694 -17.41 -41.53 43.60
CA GLN A 694 -17.76 -41.99 44.95
C GLN A 694 -19.27 -42.09 45.21
N MET A 695 -20.12 -41.58 44.32
CA MET A 695 -21.58 -41.63 44.51
C MET A 695 -22.12 -43.05 44.34
N PRO A 696 -23.08 -43.49 45.18
CA PRO A 696 -23.71 -44.79 45.03
C PRO A 696 -24.51 -44.87 43.72
N VAL A 697 -24.76 -46.11 43.27
CA VAL A 697 -25.45 -46.40 41.99
C VAL A 697 -26.89 -45.90 42.01
#